data_56563a2c88e35fe0ea8bbe0acc725e3a
#
_entry.id   56563a2c88e35fe0ea8bbe0acc725e3a
#
_cell.length_a   1.000
_cell.length_b   1.000
_cell.length_c   1.000
_cell.angle_alpha   90.00
_cell.angle_beta   90.00
_cell.angle_gamma   90.00
#
_symmetry.space_group_name_H-M   'P 1'
#
loop_
_entity.id
_entity.type
_entity.pdbx_description
1 polymer ?
#
loop_
_entity_poly.entity_id
_entity_poly.type
_entity_poly.pdbx_seq_one_letter_code
_entity_poly.pdbx_strand_id
1 'polypeptide(L)'
;MSTIDLSRDATDPRKRYAGVRMQQGRVLTDDDFNEAAALDAEELRRTRLDAIGAYGSADDGFLLKDFAVVADLGLAAPGRPTFKLSAGTAYLGGLRVAMPADEWFHLQQDWLNFDPASDWPAAPPVGQSRIDLAWLEVWQQPVTAVEDAELYEVALGGADTSVRMRTMRRVRLMTGVGETECAAAWAAAKTAFAPLGTIAADMSLQTAAKLQVTYAAPASNADLCAPPLPGGYLGAENQAIRVQLVSPTHYTWGYDNAAPLYRVQILSRNGQRIVVRMLNAPKDAVHWPLQGQIAELLPWSAALANGETVADLSGHFSAIAVSYNPDDGTFELTVPVPGGFGEQWKNRSDKSQFFSGDAEDDYLFLRMWNRGDDLTSPATIPVANGLLGNSGFSVAFLGGPLRAHDFWIIAARPATPDQVVPWVLEAAGGAPGHGLKRWRAPLGLIEWTNTGGVVTGKRIHDCRPPFLPLTRMRGCCSVSVGDGTHSFGQFTSINAAIASLPASGGTVCVLPGVYEEAVAIDGLKHIVVHGCGPRSRIVAPTSGATALPAVKIERSRDITLESLGLEGGPAAVVHIEESSRDVRILDNLIQMRDEDGKTGIWPALFTRGDDVEIARNLILIRPDPKAEVHQDIALADGARGGIQIGGGSERVL
;
A
#
# COMPACT_ATOMS: atom_id res chain seq x y z
N MET A 1 -20.30 10.05 0.16
CA MET A 1 -19.00 10.72 -0.05
C MET A 1 -19.24 12.22 0.00
N SER A 2 -18.48 12.93 0.81
CA SER A 2 -18.59 14.39 0.92
C SER A 2 -18.34 15.07 -0.43
N THR A 3 -18.97 16.19 -0.67
CA THR A 3 -18.73 17.02 -1.87
C THR A 3 -17.48 17.85 -1.68
N ILE A 4 -16.83 18.22 -2.77
CA ILE A 4 -15.62 19.05 -2.73
C ILE A 4 -15.94 20.50 -3.11
N ASP A 5 -17.11 20.77 -3.69
CA ASP A 5 -17.48 22.09 -4.23
C ASP A 5 -16.44 22.62 -5.21
N LEU A 6 -16.21 21.85 -6.29
CA LEU A 6 -15.26 22.18 -7.35
C LEU A 6 -15.91 22.99 -8.46
N SER A 7 -15.16 23.94 -9.03
CA SER A 7 -15.59 24.59 -10.27
C SER A 7 -15.49 23.67 -11.49
N ARG A 8 -14.49 22.80 -11.50
CA ARG A 8 -14.25 21.74 -12.51
C ARG A 8 -13.16 20.77 -12.02
N ASP A 9 -13.03 19.62 -12.70
CA ASP A 9 -11.89 18.73 -12.62
C ASP A 9 -11.41 18.43 -14.04
N ALA A 10 -10.30 19.04 -14.45
CA ALA A 10 -9.68 18.88 -15.76
C ALA A 10 -8.41 18.03 -15.74
N THR A 11 -8.12 17.40 -14.61
CA THR A 11 -6.94 16.54 -14.43
C THR A 11 -6.98 15.35 -15.38
N ASP A 12 -6.01 15.27 -16.31
CA ASP A 12 -5.88 14.16 -17.26
C ASP A 12 -4.41 13.71 -17.37
N PRO A 13 -4.07 12.55 -16.78
CA PRO A 13 -2.70 12.03 -16.82
C PRO A 13 -2.14 11.81 -18.23
N ARG A 14 -3.02 11.66 -19.24
CA ARG A 14 -2.60 11.48 -20.65
C ARG A 14 -1.97 12.73 -21.23
N LYS A 15 -2.29 13.92 -20.69
CA LYS A 15 -1.68 15.19 -21.09
C LYS A 15 -0.24 15.35 -20.60
N ARG A 16 0.20 14.54 -19.62
CA ARG A 16 1.56 14.51 -19.06
C ARG A 16 2.03 15.87 -18.53
N TYR A 17 1.12 16.64 -17.93
CA TYR A 17 1.51 17.85 -17.24
C TYR A 17 2.35 17.52 -15.99
N ALA A 18 3.42 18.28 -15.77
CA ALA A 18 4.33 18.08 -14.65
C ALA A 18 4.15 19.15 -13.55
N GLY A 19 3.26 20.12 -13.74
CA GLY A 19 2.96 21.15 -12.75
C GLY A 19 2.27 22.35 -13.35
N VAL A 20 1.67 23.15 -12.50
CA VAL A 20 0.98 24.41 -12.85
C VAL A 20 1.93 25.60 -12.68
N ARG A 21 1.85 26.57 -13.55
CA ARG A 21 2.58 27.84 -13.45
C ARG A 21 1.63 29.02 -13.57
N MET A 22 1.56 29.83 -12.54
CA MET A 22 0.75 31.05 -12.53
C MET A 22 1.29 32.08 -13.52
N GLN A 23 0.38 32.81 -14.16
CA GLN A 23 0.71 33.87 -15.11
C GLN A 23 0.42 35.23 -14.50
N GLN A 24 1.26 36.21 -14.77
CA GLN A 24 1.10 37.58 -14.28
C GLN A 24 -0.24 38.15 -14.75
N GLY A 25 -1.00 38.75 -13.83
CA GLY A 25 -2.26 39.40 -14.12
C GLY A 25 -3.44 38.46 -14.46
N ARG A 26 -3.32 37.17 -14.16
CA ARG A 26 -4.41 36.21 -14.32
C ARG A 26 -5.10 35.92 -12.98
N VAL A 27 -6.37 35.62 -13.05
CA VAL A 27 -7.14 35.16 -11.88
C VAL A 27 -6.70 33.76 -11.50
N LEU A 28 -6.50 33.55 -10.21
CA LEU A 28 -6.25 32.23 -9.64
C LEU A 28 -7.57 31.51 -9.44
N THR A 29 -7.69 30.29 -9.94
CA THR A 29 -8.89 29.44 -9.78
C THR A 29 -8.61 28.29 -8.82
N ASP A 30 -9.66 27.73 -8.21
CA ASP A 30 -9.61 26.52 -7.38
C ASP A 30 -9.03 25.32 -8.15
N ASP A 31 -9.39 25.20 -9.44
CA ASP A 31 -8.91 24.16 -10.33
C ASP A 31 -7.39 24.18 -10.53
N ASP A 32 -6.79 25.36 -10.69
CA ASP A 32 -5.33 25.50 -10.84
C ASP A 32 -4.57 25.00 -9.59
N PHE A 33 -5.11 25.30 -8.38
CA PHE A 33 -4.56 24.81 -7.11
C PHE A 33 -4.70 23.30 -6.95
N ASN A 34 -5.91 22.80 -7.23
CA ASN A 34 -6.23 21.40 -7.08
C ASN A 34 -5.46 20.52 -8.09
N GLU A 35 -5.30 20.99 -9.34
CA GLU A 35 -4.50 20.31 -10.34
C GLU A 35 -3.02 20.26 -9.96
N ALA A 36 -2.45 21.38 -9.45
CA ALA A 36 -1.06 21.39 -8.97
C ALA A 36 -0.83 20.36 -7.87
N ALA A 37 -1.71 20.31 -6.86
CA ALA A 37 -1.62 19.35 -5.77
C ALA A 37 -1.81 17.90 -6.25
N ALA A 38 -2.70 17.67 -7.22
CA ALA A 38 -2.94 16.34 -7.79
C ALA A 38 -1.74 15.82 -8.59
N LEU A 39 -1.07 16.70 -9.36
CA LEU A 39 0.13 16.35 -10.12
C LEU A 39 1.30 15.98 -9.19
N ASP A 40 1.55 16.79 -8.14
CA ASP A 40 2.59 16.50 -7.15
C ASP A 40 2.32 15.19 -6.38
N ALA A 41 1.07 14.96 -5.98
CA ALA A 41 0.67 13.75 -5.28
C ALA A 41 0.84 12.50 -6.16
N GLU A 42 0.50 12.57 -7.45
CA GLU A 42 0.64 11.46 -8.38
C GLU A 42 2.12 11.15 -8.69
N GLU A 43 2.97 12.18 -8.84
CA GLU A 43 4.41 11.99 -9.03
C GLU A 43 5.05 11.33 -7.81
N LEU A 44 4.71 11.80 -6.60
CA LEU A 44 5.16 11.18 -5.36
C LEU A 44 4.68 9.73 -5.24
N ARG A 45 3.44 9.46 -5.62
CA ARG A 45 2.87 8.10 -5.63
C ARG A 45 3.66 7.18 -6.56
N ARG A 46 3.97 7.62 -7.77
CA ARG A 46 4.75 6.87 -8.77
C ARG A 46 6.19 6.63 -8.31
N THR A 47 6.85 7.66 -7.79
CA THR A 47 8.19 7.52 -7.24
C THR A 47 8.25 6.47 -6.12
N ARG A 48 7.23 6.40 -5.27
CA ARG A 48 7.13 5.36 -4.24
C ARG A 48 6.89 3.97 -4.82
N LEU A 49 6.09 3.85 -5.89
CA LEU A 49 5.91 2.58 -6.60
C LEU A 49 7.23 2.06 -7.17
N ASP A 50 8.02 2.95 -7.78
CA ASP A 50 9.32 2.58 -8.36
C ASP A 50 10.35 2.19 -7.28
N ALA A 51 10.31 2.86 -6.11
CA ALA A 51 11.28 2.64 -5.03
C ALA A 51 10.91 1.49 -4.09
N ILE A 52 9.63 1.25 -3.84
CA ILE A 52 9.14 0.29 -2.84
C ILE A 52 8.45 -0.91 -3.51
N GLY A 53 7.79 -0.67 -4.66
CA GLY A 53 6.91 -1.63 -5.31
C GLY A 53 5.43 -1.38 -5.00
N ALA A 54 4.58 -2.27 -5.49
CA ALA A 54 3.13 -2.08 -5.47
C ALA A 54 2.51 -2.15 -4.06
N TYR A 55 3.08 -2.95 -3.17
CA TYR A 55 2.70 -3.00 -1.76
C TYR A 55 3.84 -3.57 -0.91
N GLY A 56 3.81 -3.29 0.40
CA GLY A 56 4.80 -3.78 1.35
C GLY A 56 4.78 -3.02 2.66
N SER A 57 5.60 -3.46 3.62
CA SER A 57 5.77 -2.80 4.91
C SER A 57 7.25 -2.71 5.28
N ALA A 58 7.66 -1.56 5.82
CA ALA A 58 9.02 -1.35 6.34
C ALA A 58 9.17 -1.78 7.80
N ASP A 59 8.07 -2.10 8.44
CA ASP A 59 7.96 -2.47 9.85
C ASP A 59 6.87 -3.55 10.02
N ASP A 60 6.41 -3.79 11.24
CA ASP A 60 5.33 -4.75 11.51
C ASP A 60 3.92 -4.20 11.24
N GLY A 61 3.78 -3.04 10.60
CA GLY A 61 2.48 -2.44 10.31
C GLY A 61 1.51 -3.39 9.60
N PHE A 62 0.29 -3.48 10.14
CA PHE A 62 -0.77 -4.40 9.67
C PHE A 62 -0.46 -5.90 9.78
N LEU A 63 0.50 -6.29 10.63
CA LEU A 63 0.75 -7.69 10.95
C LEU A 63 -0.44 -8.28 11.71
N LEU A 64 -0.89 -9.45 11.29
CA LEU A 64 -1.97 -10.19 11.97
C LEU A 64 -1.41 -10.88 13.21
N LYS A 65 -1.96 -10.58 14.39
CA LYS A 65 -1.52 -11.14 15.67
C LYS A 65 -2.67 -11.26 16.68
N ASP A 66 -2.42 -11.81 17.85
CA ASP A 66 -3.35 -11.89 18.99
C ASP A 66 -4.73 -12.45 18.59
N PHE A 67 -4.74 -13.68 18.06
CA PHE A 67 -5.98 -14.34 17.64
C PHE A 67 -6.85 -14.68 18.84
N ALA A 68 -8.11 -14.30 18.81
CA ALA A 68 -9.04 -14.47 19.91
C ALA A 68 -10.47 -14.77 19.42
N VAL A 69 -11.34 -15.10 20.37
CA VAL A 69 -12.78 -15.21 20.15
C VAL A 69 -13.46 -14.23 21.10
N VAL A 70 -14.24 -13.32 20.56
CA VAL A 70 -14.96 -12.32 21.38
C VAL A 70 -16.28 -12.92 21.82
N ALA A 71 -16.51 -12.89 23.12
CA ALA A 71 -17.63 -13.61 23.74
C ALA A 71 -18.99 -12.97 23.42
N ASP A 72 -19.10 -11.67 23.32
CA ASP A 72 -20.38 -11.00 23.01
C ASP A 72 -20.19 -9.51 22.73
N LEU A 73 -20.75 -9.03 21.63
CA LEU A 73 -20.92 -7.61 21.34
C LEU A 73 -22.40 -7.21 21.39
N GLY A 74 -23.19 -7.85 22.27
CA GLY A 74 -24.63 -7.65 22.30
C GLY A 74 -25.39 -8.32 21.15
N LEU A 75 -24.71 -9.16 20.37
CA LEU A 75 -25.30 -10.01 19.35
C LEU A 75 -25.60 -11.38 19.96
N ALA A 76 -26.80 -11.88 19.83
CA ALA A 76 -27.22 -13.22 20.25
C ALA A 76 -26.57 -14.33 19.37
N ALA A 77 -25.23 -14.37 19.31
CA ALA A 77 -24.49 -15.31 18.50
C ALA A 77 -23.27 -15.85 19.29
N PRO A 78 -22.87 -17.11 19.09
CA PRO A 78 -21.65 -17.63 19.67
C PRO A 78 -20.46 -16.79 19.27
N GLY A 79 -19.48 -16.65 20.15
CA GLY A 79 -18.32 -15.77 20.03
C GLY A 79 -17.67 -15.84 18.66
N ARG A 80 -17.38 -14.68 18.06
CA ARG A 80 -16.81 -14.58 16.70
C ARG A 80 -15.30 -14.48 16.76
N PRO A 81 -14.60 -15.15 15.82
CA PRO A 81 -13.15 -15.10 15.76
C PRO A 81 -12.68 -13.70 15.36
N THR A 82 -11.63 -13.21 16.02
CA THR A 82 -11.01 -11.91 15.75
C THR A 82 -9.51 -11.97 15.95
N PHE A 83 -8.83 -10.91 15.52
CA PHE A 83 -7.38 -10.76 15.64
C PHE A 83 -7.03 -9.28 15.72
N LYS A 84 -5.82 -8.99 16.15
CA LYS A 84 -5.26 -7.63 16.11
C LYS A 84 -4.44 -7.41 14.85
N LEU A 85 -4.45 -6.17 14.44
CA LEU A 85 -3.56 -5.58 13.44
C LEU A 85 -2.50 -4.79 14.18
N SER A 86 -1.22 -5.02 13.89
CA SER A 86 -0.13 -4.26 14.51
C SER A 86 -0.08 -2.83 14.01
N ALA A 87 0.19 -1.91 14.91
CA ALA A 87 0.62 -0.54 14.58
C ALA A 87 1.81 -0.54 13.62
N GLY A 88 1.93 0.52 12.84
CA GLY A 88 3.03 0.71 11.90
C GLY A 88 2.58 1.25 10.55
N THR A 89 3.37 1.00 9.52
CA THR A 89 3.18 1.57 8.19
C THR A 89 3.10 0.49 7.12
N ALA A 90 2.10 0.59 6.25
CA ALA A 90 2.06 -0.13 4.99
C ALA A 90 2.13 0.84 3.80
N TYR A 91 2.64 0.37 2.69
CA TYR A 91 2.58 1.05 1.39
C TYR A 91 1.72 0.22 0.46
N LEU A 92 0.76 0.85 -0.18
CA LEU A 92 -0.16 0.20 -1.10
C LEU A 92 -0.47 1.13 -2.27
N GLY A 93 -0.15 0.70 -3.49
CA GLY A 93 -0.33 1.50 -4.69
C GLY A 93 0.47 2.81 -4.70
N GLY A 94 1.59 2.87 -3.96
CA GLY A 94 2.38 4.09 -3.73
C GLY A 94 1.80 5.03 -2.67
N LEU A 95 0.64 4.73 -2.08
CA LEU A 95 0.10 5.44 -0.91
C LEU A 95 0.76 4.94 0.37
N ARG A 96 1.11 5.86 1.27
CA ARG A 96 1.56 5.54 2.62
C ARG A 96 0.36 5.46 3.54
N VAL A 97 0.17 4.31 4.16
CA VAL A 97 -0.94 4.02 5.07
C VAL A 97 -0.38 3.77 6.46
N ALA A 98 -0.71 4.63 7.41
CA ALA A 98 -0.24 4.52 8.79
C ALA A 98 -1.35 4.03 9.71
N MET A 99 -0.96 3.26 10.70
CA MET A 99 -1.80 2.83 11.82
C MET A 99 -1.05 3.15 13.12
N PRO A 100 -1.47 4.18 13.87
CA PRO A 100 -0.68 4.69 15.00
C PRO A 100 -0.71 3.77 16.23
N ALA A 101 -1.72 2.93 16.37
CA ALA A 101 -1.88 1.98 17.45
C ALA A 101 -2.39 0.64 16.93
N ASP A 102 -2.23 -0.41 17.72
CA ASP A 102 -2.84 -1.71 17.40
C ASP A 102 -4.37 -1.61 17.39
N GLU A 103 -5.00 -2.24 16.38
CA GLU A 103 -6.44 -2.27 16.26
C GLU A 103 -6.96 -3.70 16.19
N TRP A 104 -8.09 -3.96 16.84
CA TRP A 104 -8.82 -5.19 16.60
C TRP A 104 -9.54 -5.15 15.25
N PHE A 105 -9.60 -6.27 14.56
CA PHE A 105 -10.28 -6.40 13.26
C PHE A 105 -11.71 -5.82 13.29
N HIS A 106 -12.47 -6.06 14.35
CA HIS A 106 -13.84 -5.60 14.51
C HIS A 106 -13.99 -4.20 15.13
N LEU A 107 -12.86 -3.55 15.51
CA LEU A 107 -12.81 -2.21 16.10
C LEU A 107 -11.90 -1.26 15.31
N GLN A 108 -11.81 -1.43 14.00
CA GLN A 108 -11.02 -0.54 13.17
C GLN A 108 -11.54 0.90 13.23
N GLN A 109 -10.62 1.87 13.35
CA GLN A 109 -10.98 3.30 13.47
C GLN A 109 -11.58 3.88 12.19
N ASP A 110 -11.28 3.27 11.02
CA ASP A 110 -11.84 3.66 9.73
C ASP A 110 -13.06 2.81 9.31
N TRP A 111 -13.68 2.12 10.28
CA TRP A 111 -14.85 1.28 9.99
C TRP A 111 -15.87 1.31 11.14
N LEU A 112 -16.36 2.51 11.49
CA LEU A 112 -17.34 2.70 12.57
C LEU A 112 -18.70 2.07 12.24
N ASN A 113 -19.03 1.98 10.96
CA ASN A 113 -20.26 1.36 10.50
C ASN A 113 -20.08 -0.16 10.19
N PHE A 114 -19.08 -0.80 10.81
CA PHE A 114 -18.86 -2.24 10.73
C PHE A 114 -20.11 -2.99 11.20
N ASP A 115 -20.70 -3.78 10.28
CA ASP A 115 -21.87 -4.58 10.61
C ASP A 115 -21.46 -6.01 11.00
N PRO A 116 -21.59 -6.38 12.28
CA PRO A 116 -21.24 -7.74 12.71
C PRO A 116 -22.01 -8.84 11.99
N ALA A 117 -23.16 -8.56 11.42
CA ALA A 117 -23.97 -9.58 10.72
C ALA A 117 -23.37 -9.92 9.34
N SER A 118 -22.91 -8.93 8.60
CA SER A 118 -22.40 -9.07 7.24
C SER A 118 -20.86 -9.06 7.13
N ASP A 119 -20.19 -8.26 7.97
CA ASP A 119 -18.74 -8.01 7.84
C ASP A 119 -17.88 -8.91 8.72
N TRP A 120 -18.49 -9.59 9.71
CA TRP A 120 -17.78 -10.43 10.65
C TRP A 120 -18.13 -11.91 10.48
N PRO A 121 -17.25 -12.71 9.88
CA PRO A 121 -17.51 -14.14 9.65
C PRO A 121 -17.70 -14.91 10.95
N ALA A 122 -18.68 -15.84 10.96
CA ALA A 122 -18.85 -16.78 12.06
C ALA A 122 -17.63 -17.72 12.16
N ALA A 123 -17.45 -18.32 13.33
CA ALA A 123 -16.48 -19.40 13.52
C ALA A 123 -16.79 -20.60 12.60
N PRO A 124 -15.78 -21.41 12.23
CA PRO A 124 -16.04 -22.68 11.52
C PRO A 124 -16.90 -23.61 12.40
N PRO A 125 -17.70 -24.50 11.81
CA PRO A 125 -18.47 -25.51 12.54
C PRO A 125 -17.58 -26.37 13.45
N VAL A 126 -18.15 -26.93 14.50
CA VAL A 126 -17.43 -27.81 15.43
C VAL A 126 -16.81 -29.00 14.67
N GLY A 127 -15.54 -29.28 14.93
CA GLY A 127 -14.78 -30.33 14.26
C GLY A 127 -14.22 -29.93 12.88
N GLN A 128 -14.33 -28.67 12.48
CA GLN A 128 -13.84 -28.19 11.17
C GLN A 128 -12.77 -27.09 11.32
N SER A 129 -11.98 -26.95 10.27
CA SER A 129 -11.04 -25.84 10.07
C SER A 129 -11.45 -25.01 8.86
N ARG A 130 -11.07 -23.74 8.84
CA ARG A 130 -11.28 -22.83 7.71
C ARG A 130 -10.06 -21.90 7.56
N ILE A 131 -9.62 -21.72 6.33
CA ILE A 131 -8.56 -20.75 6.00
C ILE A 131 -9.20 -19.50 5.40
N ASP A 132 -8.92 -18.35 6.00
CA ASP A 132 -9.40 -17.05 5.58
C ASP A 132 -8.22 -16.18 5.14
N LEU A 133 -8.42 -15.37 4.08
CA LEU A 133 -7.47 -14.35 3.64
C LEU A 133 -7.87 -13.00 4.22
N ALA A 134 -7.00 -12.42 5.04
CA ALA A 134 -7.10 -11.01 5.42
C ALA A 134 -6.45 -10.13 4.34
N TRP A 135 -7.15 -9.07 3.92
CA TRP A 135 -6.67 -8.16 2.90
C TRP A 135 -7.00 -6.71 3.26
N LEU A 136 -6.14 -5.79 2.82
CA LEU A 136 -6.25 -4.35 3.04
C LEU A 136 -6.91 -3.69 1.84
N GLU A 137 -7.92 -2.84 2.08
CA GLU A 137 -8.50 -1.91 1.13
C GLU A 137 -8.16 -0.49 1.53
N VAL A 138 -7.70 0.30 0.56
CA VAL A 138 -7.32 1.71 0.76
C VAL A 138 -7.97 2.56 -0.30
N TRP A 139 -8.45 3.73 0.10
CA TRP A 139 -8.95 4.78 -0.80
C TRP A 139 -8.70 6.16 -0.20
N GLN A 140 -8.93 7.19 -1.00
CA GLN A 140 -8.90 8.58 -0.53
C GLN A 140 -10.28 9.20 -0.68
N GLN A 141 -10.71 9.93 0.34
CA GLN A 141 -11.96 10.69 0.30
C GLN A 141 -11.79 12.07 0.92
N PRO A 142 -12.55 13.08 0.47
CA PRO A 142 -12.56 14.39 1.09
C PRO A 142 -13.22 14.34 2.48
N VAL A 143 -12.72 15.17 3.38
CA VAL A 143 -13.29 15.48 4.70
C VAL A 143 -13.53 16.99 4.74
N THR A 144 -14.77 17.38 5.01
CA THR A 144 -15.22 18.77 5.03
C THR A 144 -15.22 19.35 6.46
N ALA A 145 -15.41 20.64 6.59
CA ALA A 145 -15.55 21.30 7.89
C ALA A 145 -16.80 20.82 8.69
N VAL A 146 -17.80 20.25 8.01
CA VAL A 146 -18.95 19.61 8.70
C VAL A 146 -18.57 18.31 9.38
N GLU A 147 -17.57 17.60 8.85
CA GLU A 147 -17.03 16.36 9.40
C GLU A 147 -15.94 16.61 10.43
N ASP A 148 -15.13 17.67 10.24
CA ASP A 148 -14.04 18.10 11.12
C ASP A 148 -14.17 19.60 11.40
N ALA A 149 -14.74 19.95 12.52
CA ALA A 149 -15.03 21.35 12.90
C ALA A 149 -13.77 22.22 13.05
N GLU A 150 -12.58 21.62 13.23
CA GLU A 150 -11.31 22.36 13.25
C GLU A 150 -10.95 23.00 11.88
N LEU A 151 -11.64 22.59 10.80
CA LEU A 151 -11.43 23.14 9.45
C LEU A 151 -12.20 24.46 9.21
N TYR A 152 -13.10 24.85 10.11
CA TYR A 152 -13.74 26.17 10.01
C TYR A 152 -12.75 27.29 10.31
N GLU A 153 -12.66 28.28 9.42
CA GLU A 153 -11.78 29.42 9.61
C GLU A 153 -12.46 30.50 10.48
N VAL A 154 -12.13 30.51 11.76
CA VAL A 154 -12.76 31.41 12.76
C VAL A 154 -12.51 32.87 12.43
N ALA A 155 -11.33 33.22 11.88
CA ALA A 155 -10.99 34.58 11.51
C ALA A 155 -11.83 35.16 10.35
N LEU A 156 -12.47 34.25 9.57
CA LEU A 156 -13.40 34.61 8.49
C LEU A 156 -14.87 34.43 8.91
N GLY A 157 -15.16 34.34 10.20
CA GLY A 157 -16.53 34.16 10.70
C GLY A 157 -17.01 32.72 10.65
N GLY A 158 -16.12 31.75 10.66
CA GLY A 158 -16.46 30.32 10.60
C GLY A 158 -16.74 29.82 9.18
N ALA A 159 -16.10 30.40 8.18
CA ALA A 159 -16.24 29.95 6.81
C ALA A 159 -15.57 28.59 6.58
N ASP A 160 -16.20 27.76 5.78
CA ASP A 160 -15.62 26.55 5.17
C ASP A 160 -14.78 26.98 3.96
N THR A 161 -13.46 26.87 4.07
CA THR A 161 -12.54 27.35 3.03
C THR A 161 -11.93 26.26 2.19
N SER A 162 -11.89 25.03 2.66
CA SER A 162 -11.23 23.91 1.97
C SER A 162 -11.54 22.58 2.63
N VAL A 163 -11.38 21.50 1.85
CA VAL A 163 -11.49 20.12 2.35
C VAL A 163 -10.10 19.50 2.57
N ARG A 164 -10.05 18.38 3.27
CA ARG A 164 -8.84 17.57 3.42
C ARG A 164 -9.02 16.21 2.76
N MET A 165 -8.06 15.80 1.93
CA MET A 165 -8.07 14.44 1.37
C MET A 165 -7.51 13.46 2.40
N ARG A 166 -8.36 12.60 2.95
CA ARG A 166 -7.99 11.58 3.92
C ARG A 166 -7.78 10.23 3.25
N THR A 167 -6.66 9.57 3.57
CA THR A 167 -6.45 8.18 3.20
C THR A 167 -7.17 7.28 4.18
N MET A 168 -8.18 6.57 3.71
CA MET A 168 -9.01 5.62 4.45
C MET A 168 -8.48 4.22 4.25
N ARG A 169 -8.66 3.35 5.25
CA ARG A 169 -8.19 1.97 5.24
C ARG A 169 -9.21 1.04 5.90
N ARG A 170 -9.40 -0.14 5.34
CA ARG A 170 -10.19 -1.22 5.97
C ARG A 170 -9.50 -2.56 5.72
N VAL A 171 -9.34 -3.33 6.77
CA VAL A 171 -8.94 -4.73 6.65
C VAL A 171 -10.21 -5.57 6.61
N ARG A 172 -10.32 -6.38 5.56
CA ARG A 172 -11.46 -7.26 5.32
C ARG A 172 -11.03 -8.72 5.31
N LEU A 173 -11.98 -9.63 5.46
CA LEU A 173 -11.77 -11.06 5.36
C LEU A 173 -12.47 -11.63 4.13
N MET A 174 -11.76 -12.50 3.42
CA MET A 174 -12.35 -13.43 2.47
C MET A 174 -12.29 -14.82 3.10
N THR A 175 -13.46 -15.39 3.38
CA THR A 175 -13.58 -16.63 4.11
C THR A 175 -13.48 -17.86 3.22
N GLY A 176 -12.86 -18.91 3.75
CA GLY A 176 -12.87 -20.22 3.10
C GLY A 176 -12.13 -20.23 1.76
N VAL A 177 -11.01 -19.50 1.65
CA VAL A 177 -10.23 -19.48 0.39
C VAL A 177 -9.64 -20.84 0.05
N GLY A 178 -9.49 -21.74 1.04
CA GLY A 178 -9.01 -23.11 0.83
C GLY A 178 -7.54 -23.25 0.46
N GLU A 179 -6.85 -22.14 0.23
CA GLU A 179 -5.46 -22.07 -0.21
C GLU A 179 -4.54 -21.85 0.99
N THR A 180 -3.41 -22.53 0.99
CA THR A 180 -2.41 -22.44 2.06
C THR A 180 -1.26 -21.49 1.73
N GLU A 181 -1.16 -21.04 0.47
CA GLU A 181 -0.11 -20.15 -0.02
C GLU A 181 -0.65 -18.77 -0.39
N CYS A 182 0.06 -17.72 -0.03
CA CYS A 182 -0.34 -16.32 -0.30
C CYS A 182 -0.66 -16.03 -1.77
N ALA A 183 0.16 -16.54 -2.68
CA ALA A 183 -0.01 -16.27 -4.11
C ALA A 183 -1.30 -16.90 -4.67
N ALA A 184 -1.60 -18.14 -4.26
CA ALA A 184 -2.80 -18.87 -4.67
C ALA A 184 -4.06 -18.22 -4.06
N ALA A 185 -4.04 -17.93 -2.76
CA ALA A 185 -5.14 -17.25 -2.08
C ALA A 185 -5.42 -15.85 -2.68
N TRP A 186 -4.37 -15.11 -3.02
CA TRP A 186 -4.55 -13.81 -3.68
C TRP A 186 -5.09 -13.95 -5.11
N ALA A 187 -4.71 -14.99 -5.85
CA ALA A 187 -5.30 -15.27 -7.16
C ALA A 187 -6.80 -15.59 -7.06
N ALA A 188 -7.20 -16.37 -6.07
CA ALA A 188 -8.62 -16.64 -5.77
C ALA A 188 -9.36 -15.33 -5.41
N ALA A 189 -8.75 -14.48 -4.58
CA ALA A 189 -9.33 -13.18 -4.22
C ALA A 189 -9.50 -12.27 -5.45
N LYS A 190 -8.51 -12.19 -6.34
CA LYS A 190 -8.63 -11.41 -7.59
C LYS A 190 -9.79 -11.91 -8.46
N THR A 191 -10.01 -13.21 -8.51
CA THR A 191 -11.16 -13.80 -9.23
C THR A 191 -12.49 -13.38 -8.58
N ALA A 192 -12.57 -13.39 -7.25
CA ALA A 192 -13.75 -12.94 -6.53
C ALA A 192 -14.02 -11.43 -6.70
N PHE A 193 -12.99 -10.62 -6.93
CA PHE A 193 -13.13 -9.19 -7.22
C PHE A 193 -13.51 -8.87 -8.68
N ALA A 194 -13.47 -9.82 -9.60
CA ALA A 194 -13.76 -9.61 -11.02
C ALA A 194 -15.09 -8.89 -11.31
N PRO A 195 -16.19 -9.12 -10.55
CA PRO A 195 -17.43 -8.35 -10.71
C PRO A 195 -17.29 -6.85 -10.37
N LEU A 196 -16.24 -6.46 -9.67
CA LEU A 196 -15.93 -5.06 -9.32
C LEU A 196 -14.83 -4.46 -10.20
N GLY A 197 -14.08 -5.28 -10.93
CA GLY A 197 -12.96 -4.85 -11.74
C GLY A 197 -11.77 -5.80 -11.65
N THR A 198 -10.64 -5.36 -12.18
CA THR A 198 -9.38 -6.11 -12.17
C THR A 198 -8.34 -5.42 -11.29
N ILE A 199 -7.55 -6.21 -10.57
CA ILE A 199 -6.42 -5.69 -9.80
C ILE A 199 -5.23 -5.50 -10.76
N ALA A 200 -4.81 -4.27 -10.94
CA ALA A 200 -3.68 -3.90 -11.77
C ALA A 200 -2.33 -4.17 -11.08
N ALA A 201 -1.23 -3.97 -11.81
CA ALA A 201 0.12 -4.18 -11.29
C ALA A 201 0.45 -3.29 -10.08
N ASP A 202 -0.12 -2.07 -10.02
CA ASP A 202 0.00 -1.14 -8.89
C ASP A 202 -1.02 -1.40 -7.76
N MET A 203 -1.66 -2.57 -7.76
CA MET A 203 -2.71 -2.98 -6.82
C MET A 203 -4.00 -2.15 -6.87
N SER A 204 -4.15 -1.24 -7.83
CA SER A 204 -5.42 -0.53 -8.02
C SER A 204 -6.50 -1.46 -8.58
N LEU A 205 -7.72 -1.30 -8.07
CA LEU A 205 -8.92 -1.95 -8.62
C LEU A 205 -9.43 -1.13 -9.79
N GLN A 206 -9.19 -1.58 -11.00
CA GLN A 206 -9.54 -0.88 -12.23
C GLN A 206 -10.82 -1.42 -12.87
N THR A 207 -11.56 -0.55 -13.54
CA THR A 207 -12.69 -0.90 -14.39
C THR A 207 -12.52 -0.23 -15.77
N ALA A 208 -13.14 -0.82 -16.79
CA ALA A 208 -13.25 -0.21 -18.11
C ALA A 208 -14.52 0.65 -18.25
N ALA A 209 -15.24 0.90 -17.15
CA ALA A 209 -16.42 1.77 -17.14
C ALA A 209 -16.04 3.21 -17.52
N LYS A 210 -16.83 3.81 -18.39
CA LYS A 210 -16.68 5.18 -18.87
C LYS A 210 -18.03 5.86 -18.93
N LEU A 211 -18.04 7.19 -18.85
CA LEU A 211 -19.21 8.01 -19.07
C LEU A 211 -19.04 8.80 -20.36
N GLN A 212 -20.05 8.78 -21.21
CA GLN A 212 -20.19 9.67 -22.35
C GLN A 212 -21.31 10.66 -22.08
N VAL A 213 -21.09 11.93 -22.39
CA VAL A 213 -22.07 13.01 -22.34
C VAL A 213 -22.56 13.30 -23.76
N THR A 214 -23.85 13.41 -23.91
CA THR A 214 -24.49 13.85 -25.14
C THR A 214 -25.50 14.93 -24.82
N TYR A 215 -25.88 15.72 -25.81
CA TYR A 215 -26.85 16.80 -25.65
C TYR A 215 -28.27 16.30 -25.97
N ALA A 216 -29.25 16.75 -25.18
CA ALA A 216 -30.64 16.54 -25.52
C ALA A 216 -30.96 17.28 -26.81
N ALA A 217 -31.72 16.65 -27.69
CA ALA A 217 -32.21 17.33 -28.91
C ALA A 217 -33.01 18.57 -28.53
N PRO A 218 -32.87 19.68 -29.28
CA PRO A 218 -33.69 20.85 -29.04
C PRO A 218 -35.18 20.45 -29.06
N ALA A 219 -35.93 20.81 -28.02
CA ALA A 219 -37.34 20.57 -28.03
C ALA A 219 -37.95 21.37 -29.19
N SER A 220 -38.67 20.71 -30.08
CA SER A 220 -39.45 21.41 -31.11
C SER A 220 -40.54 22.21 -30.39
N ASN A 221 -40.43 23.55 -30.41
CA ASN A 221 -41.51 24.38 -29.91
C ASN A 221 -42.77 24.16 -30.75
N ALA A 222 -43.84 23.72 -30.12
CA ALA A 222 -45.15 23.72 -30.71
C ALA A 222 -45.67 25.15 -31.00
N ASP A 223 -45.05 26.14 -30.37
CA ASP A 223 -45.28 27.57 -30.57
C ASP A 223 -44.31 28.13 -31.61
N LEU A 224 -44.82 28.42 -32.80
CA LEU A 224 -44.08 28.99 -33.92
C LEU A 224 -43.52 30.40 -33.62
N CYS A 225 -43.99 31.05 -32.55
CA CYS A 225 -43.54 32.38 -32.13
C CYS A 225 -42.46 32.35 -31.04
N ALA A 226 -42.16 31.19 -30.43
CA ALA A 226 -41.09 31.08 -29.48
C ALA A 226 -39.76 30.73 -30.18
N PRO A 227 -38.62 31.36 -29.82
CA PRO A 227 -37.36 30.99 -30.38
C PRO A 227 -37.06 29.51 -30.05
N PRO A 228 -36.44 28.74 -30.99
CA PRO A 228 -36.09 27.38 -30.71
C PRO A 228 -35.16 27.36 -29.49
N LEU A 229 -35.42 26.45 -28.52
CA LEU A 229 -34.55 26.24 -27.41
C LEU A 229 -33.20 25.76 -27.96
N PRO A 230 -32.08 26.41 -27.62
CA PRO A 230 -30.77 25.93 -28.04
C PRO A 230 -30.56 24.52 -27.48
N GLY A 231 -29.98 23.62 -28.27
CA GLY A 231 -29.48 22.38 -27.73
C GLY A 231 -28.30 22.63 -26.80
N GLY A 232 -28.06 21.73 -25.88
CA GLY A 232 -26.93 21.83 -24.94
C GLY A 232 -27.36 22.16 -23.51
N TYR A 233 -26.42 22.68 -22.73
CA TYR A 233 -26.64 23.03 -21.33
C TYR A 233 -27.72 24.11 -21.18
N LEU A 234 -28.72 23.85 -20.36
CA LEU A 234 -29.87 24.74 -20.17
C LEU A 234 -29.82 25.54 -18.86
N GLY A 235 -28.84 25.31 -18.00
CA GLY A 235 -28.69 26.04 -16.74
C GLY A 235 -28.23 27.48 -16.92
N ALA A 236 -28.66 28.37 -16.01
CA ALA A 236 -28.34 29.79 -16.03
C ALA A 236 -26.95 30.11 -15.47
N GLU A 237 -26.34 29.17 -14.72
CA GLU A 237 -25.11 29.34 -13.99
C GLU A 237 -24.04 28.32 -14.39
N ASN A 238 -22.77 28.64 -14.06
CA ASN A 238 -21.69 27.65 -14.16
C ASN A 238 -21.91 26.55 -13.13
N GLN A 239 -21.97 25.31 -13.57
CA GLN A 239 -22.20 24.16 -12.70
C GLN A 239 -21.15 23.09 -12.90
N ALA A 240 -20.81 22.38 -11.81
CA ALA A 240 -20.13 21.11 -11.80
C ALA A 240 -21.16 20.01 -11.50
N ILE A 241 -21.51 19.21 -12.50
CA ILE A 241 -22.50 18.15 -12.35
C ILE A 241 -21.78 16.86 -11.99
N ARG A 242 -22.11 16.27 -10.86
CA ARG A 242 -21.62 14.96 -10.44
C ARG A 242 -22.62 13.89 -10.87
N VAL A 243 -22.14 12.89 -11.61
CA VAL A 243 -22.84 11.65 -11.90
C VAL A 243 -22.13 10.53 -11.14
N GLN A 244 -22.83 9.84 -10.24
CA GLN A 244 -22.24 8.82 -9.39
C GLN A 244 -23.05 7.52 -9.45
N LEU A 245 -22.35 6.39 -9.64
CA LEU A 245 -22.97 5.07 -9.54
C LEU A 245 -23.28 4.76 -8.06
N VAL A 246 -24.54 4.40 -7.81
CA VAL A 246 -25.01 3.92 -6.50
C VAL A 246 -24.89 2.40 -6.42
N SER A 247 -25.08 1.74 -7.54
CA SER A 247 -24.96 0.29 -7.71
C SER A 247 -24.50 -0.03 -9.14
N PRO A 248 -24.24 -1.27 -9.51
CA PRO A 248 -23.98 -1.65 -10.89
C PRO A 248 -25.13 -1.33 -11.88
N THR A 249 -26.32 -1.08 -11.37
CA THR A 249 -27.53 -0.88 -12.18
C THR A 249 -28.19 0.48 -12.03
N HIS A 250 -27.75 1.28 -11.05
CA HIS A 250 -28.33 2.59 -10.76
C HIS A 250 -27.28 3.65 -10.52
N TYR A 251 -27.59 4.89 -10.91
CA TYR A 251 -26.79 6.07 -10.63
C TYR A 251 -27.67 7.16 -9.97
N THR A 252 -27.01 8.17 -9.44
CA THR A 252 -27.59 9.44 -9.02
C THR A 252 -26.80 10.59 -9.63
N TRP A 253 -27.37 11.78 -9.64
CA TRP A 253 -26.67 12.98 -10.11
C TRP A 253 -27.11 14.21 -9.33
N GLY A 254 -26.33 15.26 -9.39
CA GLY A 254 -26.62 16.56 -8.81
C GLY A 254 -25.49 17.54 -9.07
N TYR A 255 -25.73 18.82 -8.77
CA TYR A 255 -24.71 19.85 -8.82
C TYR A 255 -23.74 19.68 -7.65
N ASP A 256 -22.50 19.31 -7.91
CA ASP A 256 -21.50 19.04 -6.86
C ASP A 256 -21.10 20.31 -6.11
N ASN A 257 -21.06 21.46 -6.84
CA ASN A 257 -20.82 22.77 -6.28
C ASN A 257 -22.03 23.41 -5.56
N ALA A 258 -23.13 22.70 -5.44
CA ALA A 258 -24.34 23.12 -4.71
C ALA A 258 -24.94 21.98 -3.88
N ALA A 259 -24.11 21.07 -3.38
CA ALA A 259 -24.51 19.86 -2.67
C ALA A 259 -23.95 19.87 -1.24
N PRO A 260 -24.51 20.68 -0.32
CA PRO A 260 -24.02 20.79 1.05
C PRO A 260 -24.15 19.49 1.84
N LEU A 261 -23.25 19.32 2.79
CA LEU A 261 -23.32 18.30 3.83
C LEU A 261 -23.82 18.91 5.13
N TYR A 262 -24.62 18.16 5.87
CA TYR A 262 -25.16 18.57 7.17
C TYR A 262 -25.01 17.45 8.21
N ARG A 263 -24.95 17.81 9.49
CA ARG A 263 -25.18 16.90 10.62
C ARG A 263 -26.68 16.92 10.94
N VAL A 264 -27.28 15.75 11.08
CA VAL A 264 -28.72 15.64 11.31
C VAL A 264 -29.05 14.57 12.34
N GLN A 265 -30.14 14.78 13.07
CA GLN A 265 -30.74 13.78 13.96
C GLN A 265 -32.07 13.30 13.42
N ILE A 266 -32.34 12.02 13.57
CA ILE A 266 -33.65 11.44 13.28
C ILE A 266 -34.49 11.53 14.55
N LEU A 267 -35.47 12.42 14.57
CA LEU A 267 -36.36 12.64 15.74
C LEU A 267 -37.47 11.60 15.82
N SER A 268 -38.00 11.16 14.69
CA SER A 268 -39.08 10.18 14.63
C SER A 268 -38.92 9.26 13.40
N ARG A 269 -39.12 7.97 13.65
CA ARG A 269 -39.16 6.92 12.62
C ARG A 269 -40.55 6.30 12.45
N ASN A 270 -41.58 6.97 13.02
CA ASN A 270 -42.95 6.45 13.03
C ASN A 270 -43.69 6.77 11.73
N GLY A 271 -44.18 5.73 11.05
CA GLY A 271 -44.98 5.86 9.84
C GLY A 271 -44.18 5.90 8.55
N GLN A 272 -44.76 6.47 7.51
CA GLN A 272 -44.15 6.55 6.17
C GLN A 272 -43.22 7.75 5.99
N ARG A 273 -43.09 8.62 7.01
CA ARG A 273 -42.26 9.82 6.99
C ARG A 273 -41.31 9.83 8.17
N ILE A 274 -40.12 10.34 7.93
CA ILE A 274 -39.07 10.47 8.91
C ILE A 274 -38.86 11.95 9.20
N VAL A 275 -39.04 12.37 10.45
CA VAL A 275 -38.74 13.73 10.90
C VAL A 275 -37.27 13.83 11.24
N VAL A 276 -36.59 14.76 10.62
CA VAL A 276 -35.15 15.01 10.74
C VAL A 276 -34.91 16.43 11.23
N ARG A 277 -33.99 16.60 12.21
CA ARG A 277 -33.52 17.89 12.69
C ARG A 277 -32.11 18.14 12.19
N MET A 278 -31.85 19.34 11.70
CA MET A 278 -30.49 19.81 11.43
C MET A 278 -29.76 20.24 12.72
N LEU A 279 -28.51 19.85 12.85
CA LEU A 279 -27.64 20.25 13.97
C LEU A 279 -26.74 21.45 13.62
N ASN A 280 -26.49 21.65 12.32
CA ASN A 280 -25.82 22.84 11.80
C ASN A 280 -26.74 23.57 10.85
N ALA A 281 -26.85 24.89 10.99
CA ALA A 281 -27.74 25.69 10.16
C ALA A 281 -27.25 25.77 8.70
N PRO A 282 -28.16 25.73 7.72
CA PRO A 282 -27.84 26.08 6.34
C PRO A 282 -27.27 27.51 6.24
N LYS A 283 -26.32 27.72 5.31
CA LYS A 283 -25.69 29.04 5.11
C LYS A 283 -26.70 30.14 4.78
N ASP A 284 -27.73 29.82 4.02
CA ASP A 284 -28.81 30.70 3.56
C ASP A 284 -30.04 29.91 3.09
N ALA A 285 -31.06 30.60 2.64
CA ALA A 285 -32.30 29.99 2.15
C ALA A 285 -32.14 29.14 0.87
N VAL A 286 -31.11 29.37 0.07
CA VAL A 286 -30.84 28.60 -1.16
C VAL A 286 -30.35 27.20 -0.81
N HIS A 287 -29.71 27.05 0.36
CA HIS A 287 -29.20 25.77 0.86
C HIS A 287 -30.20 24.99 1.72
N TRP A 288 -31.42 25.49 1.90
CA TRP A 288 -32.45 24.76 2.63
C TRP A 288 -32.85 23.47 1.89
N PRO A 289 -33.02 22.34 2.58
CA PRO A 289 -33.69 21.18 2.01
C PRO A 289 -35.14 21.51 1.64
N LEU A 290 -35.45 21.48 0.36
CA LEU A 290 -36.78 21.80 -0.14
C LEU A 290 -37.52 20.54 -0.61
N GLN A 291 -38.84 20.57 -0.50
CA GLN A 291 -39.71 19.47 -0.94
C GLN A 291 -39.41 19.06 -2.39
N GLY A 292 -39.23 17.74 -2.60
CA GLY A 292 -38.90 17.16 -3.91
C GLY A 292 -37.40 17.00 -4.16
N GLN A 293 -36.54 17.73 -3.47
CA GLN A 293 -35.11 17.53 -3.58
C GLN A 293 -34.67 16.16 -3.02
N ILE A 294 -33.52 15.69 -3.49
CA ILE A 294 -32.95 14.41 -3.08
C ILE A 294 -31.90 14.60 -1.98
N ALA A 295 -32.01 13.77 -0.96
CA ALA A 295 -31.06 13.69 0.13
C ALA A 295 -30.51 12.27 0.27
N GLU A 296 -29.29 12.17 0.77
CA GLU A 296 -28.61 10.92 1.13
C GLU A 296 -28.16 10.99 2.59
N LEU A 297 -28.73 10.15 3.44
CA LEU A 297 -28.29 9.98 4.82
C LEU A 297 -27.05 9.07 4.84
N LEU A 298 -25.98 9.53 5.48
CA LEU A 298 -24.70 8.83 5.53
C LEU A 298 -24.35 8.48 6.99
N PRO A 299 -24.02 7.23 7.31
CA PRO A 299 -23.53 6.84 8.63
C PRO A 299 -22.09 7.28 8.85
N TRP A 300 -21.58 7.11 10.06
CA TRP A 300 -20.18 7.34 10.37
C TRP A 300 -19.29 6.25 9.81
N SER A 301 -18.23 6.66 9.12
CA SER A 301 -17.20 5.77 8.57
C SER A 301 -16.00 5.63 9.48
N ALA A 302 -15.45 6.77 9.95
CA ALA A 302 -14.20 6.82 10.69
C ALA A 302 -14.28 7.79 11.86
N ALA A 303 -13.43 7.57 12.87
CA ALA A 303 -13.16 8.54 13.93
C ALA A 303 -11.87 9.31 13.63
N LEU A 304 -11.87 10.60 13.93
CA LEU A 304 -10.69 11.46 13.91
C LEU A 304 -10.05 11.55 15.31
N ALA A 305 -8.80 11.99 15.35
CA ALA A 305 -8.04 12.09 16.62
C ALA A 305 -8.63 13.11 17.62
N ASN A 306 -9.37 14.09 17.11
CA ASN A 306 -10.07 15.11 17.90
C ASN A 306 -11.49 14.66 18.36
N GLY A 307 -11.88 13.41 18.11
CA GLY A 307 -13.19 12.88 18.46
C GLY A 307 -14.28 13.11 17.41
N GLU A 308 -14.02 13.89 16.38
CA GLU A 308 -14.93 14.08 15.26
C GLU A 308 -15.05 12.84 14.39
N THR A 309 -16.08 12.78 13.53
CA THR A 309 -16.35 11.61 12.69
C THR A 309 -16.48 11.98 11.22
N VAL A 310 -16.19 11.02 10.36
CA VAL A 310 -16.20 11.15 8.90
C VAL A 310 -17.37 10.36 8.32
N ALA A 311 -18.06 10.92 7.33
CA ALA A 311 -19.17 10.27 6.64
C ALA A 311 -18.74 9.05 5.82
N ASP A 312 -19.58 8.01 5.76
CA ASP A 312 -19.33 6.83 4.91
C ASP A 312 -19.57 7.15 3.42
N LEU A 313 -19.09 6.26 2.58
CA LEU A 313 -19.27 6.34 1.13
C LEU A 313 -20.69 6.00 0.69
N SER A 314 -21.37 5.13 1.44
CA SER A 314 -22.70 4.61 1.14
C SER A 314 -23.73 5.19 2.09
N GLY A 315 -24.83 5.67 1.54
CA GLY A 315 -25.92 6.23 2.29
C GLY A 315 -27.30 5.67 1.93
N HIS A 316 -28.29 6.16 2.63
CA HIS A 316 -29.71 5.89 2.38
C HIS A 316 -30.35 7.06 1.67
N PHE A 317 -30.81 6.84 0.44
CA PHE A 317 -31.41 7.87 -0.41
C PHE A 317 -32.90 8.06 -0.09
N SER A 318 -33.32 9.33 -0.03
CA SER A 318 -34.71 9.72 0.15
C SER A 318 -34.99 11.06 -0.53
N ALA A 319 -36.20 11.30 -0.95
CA ALA A 319 -36.63 12.64 -1.29
C ALA A 319 -37.12 13.39 -0.04
N ILE A 320 -37.04 14.72 -0.07
CA ILE A 320 -37.60 15.59 0.93
C ILE A 320 -39.13 15.63 0.76
N ALA A 321 -39.85 15.23 1.79
CA ALA A 321 -41.31 15.22 1.81
C ALA A 321 -41.94 16.55 2.22
N VAL A 322 -41.30 17.20 3.24
CA VAL A 322 -41.66 18.52 3.75
C VAL A 322 -40.41 19.35 3.82
N SER A 323 -40.47 20.57 3.26
CA SER A 323 -39.33 21.50 3.26
C SER A 323 -38.83 21.84 4.65
N TYR A 324 -37.59 22.23 4.76
CA TYR A 324 -36.95 22.71 5.98
C TYR A 324 -37.73 23.87 6.59
N ASN A 325 -38.02 23.76 7.88
CA ASN A 325 -38.61 24.81 8.69
C ASN A 325 -37.52 25.48 9.52
N PRO A 326 -37.20 26.76 9.30
CA PRO A 326 -36.15 27.46 10.06
C PRO A 326 -36.53 27.70 11.53
N ASP A 327 -37.83 27.67 11.91
CA ASP A 327 -38.26 27.97 13.26
C ASP A 327 -37.91 26.84 14.24
N ASP A 328 -37.88 25.59 13.78
CA ASP A 328 -37.59 24.42 14.63
C ASP A 328 -36.42 23.58 14.09
N GLY A 329 -35.85 23.95 12.92
CA GLY A 329 -34.72 23.29 12.30
C GLY A 329 -35.06 21.90 11.74
N THR A 330 -36.34 21.60 11.43
CA THR A 330 -36.77 20.28 11.00
C THR A 330 -37.21 20.23 9.54
N PHE A 331 -37.21 19.03 8.97
CA PHE A 331 -37.78 18.68 7.68
C PHE A 331 -38.20 17.20 7.67
N GLU A 332 -38.89 16.73 6.64
CA GLU A 332 -39.32 15.34 6.56
C GLU A 332 -38.80 14.65 5.30
N LEU A 333 -38.46 13.35 5.45
CA LEU A 333 -38.07 12.46 4.35
C LEU A 333 -39.23 11.54 3.94
N THR A 334 -39.28 11.16 2.64
CA THR A 334 -40.35 10.31 2.07
C THR A 334 -40.13 8.82 2.33
N VAL A 335 -38.87 8.36 2.36
CA VAL A 335 -38.55 6.94 2.45
C VAL A 335 -38.12 6.60 3.88
N PRO A 336 -38.71 5.55 4.49
CA PRO A 336 -38.34 5.11 5.82
C PRO A 336 -36.86 4.71 5.88
N VAL A 337 -36.16 5.19 6.91
CA VAL A 337 -34.78 4.77 7.20
C VAL A 337 -34.81 3.41 7.90
N PRO A 338 -34.07 2.40 7.44
CA PRO A 338 -34.03 1.08 8.07
C PRO A 338 -33.70 1.17 9.57
N GLY A 339 -34.35 0.31 10.38
CA GLY A 339 -34.01 0.22 11.80
C GLY A 339 -32.55 -0.13 12.01
N GLY A 340 -31.89 0.58 12.91
CA GLY A 340 -30.45 0.38 13.19
C GLY A 340 -29.50 0.98 12.15
N PHE A 341 -30.00 1.65 11.10
CA PHE A 341 -29.16 2.30 10.10
C PHE A 341 -28.30 3.40 10.75
N GLY A 342 -26.98 3.27 10.59
CA GLY A 342 -26.00 4.19 11.16
C GLY A 342 -25.78 4.05 12.66
N GLU A 343 -26.30 2.98 13.28
CA GLU A 343 -26.19 2.73 14.74
C GLU A 343 -25.15 1.66 15.10
N GLN A 344 -24.42 1.11 14.11
CA GLN A 344 -23.45 0.03 14.31
C GLN A 344 -22.36 0.40 15.32
N TRP A 345 -21.89 1.64 15.31
CA TRP A 345 -20.90 2.15 16.25
C TRP A 345 -21.36 2.11 17.72
N LYS A 346 -22.68 2.14 17.99
CA LYS A 346 -23.24 2.09 19.37
C LYS A 346 -22.90 0.81 20.10
N ASN A 347 -22.65 -0.28 19.37
CA ASN A 347 -22.31 -1.59 19.91
C ASN A 347 -20.81 -1.77 20.15
N ARG A 348 -19.97 -0.80 19.77
CA ARG A 348 -18.52 -0.86 19.94
C ARG A 348 -18.13 -0.62 21.40
N SER A 349 -17.17 -1.42 21.88
CA SER A 349 -16.63 -1.26 23.24
C SER A 349 -15.75 -0.01 23.41
N ASP A 350 -15.22 0.54 22.30
CA ASP A 350 -14.34 1.70 22.27
C ASP A 350 -15.05 3.02 21.92
N LYS A 351 -16.39 3.02 21.85
CA LYS A 351 -17.18 4.19 21.43
C LYS A 351 -16.94 5.46 22.26
N SER A 352 -16.52 5.33 23.52
CA SER A 352 -16.20 6.47 24.38
C SER A 352 -15.00 7.30 23.88
N GLN A 353 -14.26 6.81 22.88
CA GLN A 353 -13.17 7.56 22.27
C GLN A 353 -13.66 8.66 21.31
N PHE A 354 -14.87 8.55 20.78
CA PHE A 354 -15.45 9.46 19.80
C PHE A 354 -16.92 9.84 20.06
N PHE A 355 -17.50 9.42 21.17
CA PHE A 355 -18.86 9.73 21.55
C PHE A 355 -18.92 10.05 23.05
N SER A 356 -19.34 11.29 23.39
CA SER A 356 -19.37 11.79 24.77
C SER A 356 -20.52 11.21 25.62
N GLY A 357 -21.56 10.71 24.96
CA GLY A 357 -22.79 10.26 25.59
C GLY A 357 -23.96 11.26 25.53
N ASP A 358 -23.71 12.48 25.03
CA ASP A 358 -24.75 13.47 24.83
C ASP A 358 -25.62 13.11 23.62
N ALA A 359 -26.92 13.39 23.71
CA ALA A 359 -27.86 13.06 22.66
C ALA A 359 -27.56 13.83 21.33
N GLU A 360 -26.96 15.02 21.43
CA GLU A 360 -26.58 15.83 20.26
C GLU A 360 -25.40 15.24 19.48
N ASP A 361 -24.58 14.42 20.13
CA ASP A 361 -23.47 13.71 19.50
C ASP A 361 -23.91 12.46 18.74
N ASP A 362 -25.19 12.05 18.85
CA ASP A 362 -25.76 10.94 18.08
C ASP A 362 -26.42 11.48 16.81
N TYR A 363 -25.64 11.59 15.75
CA TYR A 363 -26.09 12.15 14.48
C TYR A 363 -25.71 11.28 13.29
N LEU A 364 -26.34 11.57 12.16
CA LEU A 364 -25.97 11.12 10.83
C LEU A 364 -25.51 12.32 10.02
N PHE A 365 -24.81 12.07 8.93
CA PHE A 365 -24.58 13.08 7.91
C PHE A 365 -25.71 13.05 6.90
N LEU A 366 -26.08 14.21 6.36
CA LEU A 366 -27.03 14.36 5.27
C LEU A 366 -26.35 15.11 4.13
N ARG A 367 -26.27 14.50 2.98
CA ARG A 367 -25.83 15.12 1.75
C ARG A 367 -27.03 15.49 0.89
N MET A 368 -27.09 16.73 0.42
CA MET A 368 -28.06 17.13 -0.59
C MET A 368 -27.54 16.80 -1.99
N TRP A 369 -28.40 16.25 -2.83
CA TRP A 369 -28.19 16.07 -4.25
C TRP A 369 -29.03 17.10 -4.98
N ASN A 370 -28.51 18.34 -5.06
CA ASN A 370 -29.20 19.44 -5.72
C ASN A 370 -29.28 19.19 -7.24
N ARG A 371 -30.48 19.17 -7.78
CA ARG A 371 -30.77 18.96 -9.22
C ARG A 371 -31.45 20.17 -9.86
N GLY A 372 -31.36 21.34 -9.22
CA GLY A 372 -32.02 22.54 -9.65
C GLY A 372 -33.55 22.38 -9.58
N ASP A 373 -34.21 22.59 -10.69
CA ASP A 373 -35.67 22.48 -10.84
C ASP A 373 -36.17 21.06 -11.13
N ASP A 374 -35.29 20.06 -11.23
CA ASP A 374 -35.69 18.65 -11.38
C ASP A 374 -36.08 18.05 -10.03
N LEU A 375 -37.37 18.20 -9.70
CA LEU A 375 -38.00 17.65 -8.51
C LEU A 375 -38.74 16.33 -8.76
N THR A 376 -38.63 15.78 -9.97
CA THR A 376 -39.45 14.64 -10.44
C THR A 376 -38.63 13.36 -10.66
N SER A 377 -37.34 13.48 -10.96
CA SER A 377 -36.48 12.31 -11.15
C SER A 377 -36.32 11.54 -9.85
N PRO A 378 -36.36 10.20 -9.89
CA PRO A 378 -36.20 9.38 -8.70
C PRO A 378 -34.79 9.58 -8.07
N ALA A 379 -34.67 9.31 -6.76
CA ALA A 379 -33.44 9.47 -6.04
C ALA A 379 -32.28 8.67 -6.66
N THR A 380 -32.58 7.45 -7.13
CA THR A 380 -31.65 6.61 -7.89
C THR A 380 -32.26 6.27 -9.24
N ILE A 381 -31.49 6.40 -10.32
CA ILE A 381 -31.94 6.30 -11.71
C ILE A 381 -31.29 5.05 -12.32
N PRO A 382 -32.07 4.20 -13.05
CA PRO A 382 -31.47 3.07 -13.78
C PRO A 382 -30.46 3.56 -14.83
N VAL A 383 -29.32 2.86 -14.96
CA VAL A 383 -28.24 3.22 -15.91
C VAL A 383 -28.68 3.23 -17.38
N ALA A 384 -29.81 2.60 -17.71
CA ALA A 384 -30.40 2.63 -19.04
C ALA A 384 -31.15 3.95 -19.38
N ASN A 385 -31.47 4.77 -18.36
CA ASN A 385 -32.09 6.08 -18.52
C ASN A 385 -31.05 7.16 -18.24
N GLY A 386 -30.43 7.67 -19.28
CA GLY A 386 -29.29 8.59 -19.16
C GLY A 386 -29.66 10.07 -19.08
N LEU A 387 -30.91 10.46 -19.00
CA LEU A 387 -31.31 11.87 -18.94
C LEU A 387 -30.98 12.45 -17.57
N LEU A 388 -30.33 13.61 -17.53
CA LEU A 388 -30.01 14.37 -16.32
C LEU A 388 -31.05 15.50 -16.11
N GLY A 389 -32.28 15.11 -15.75
CA GLY A 389 -33.36 16.04 -15.49
C GLY A 389 -33.53 17.07 -16.61
N ASN A 390 -33.62 18.35 -16.23
CA ASN A 390 -33.75 19.49 -17.13
C ASN A 390 -32.42 20.16 -17.51
N SER A 391 -31.27 19.49 -17.24
CA SER A 391 -29.95 20.09 -17.49
C SER A 391 -29.60 20.29 -18.97
N GLY A 392 -30.31 19.61 -19.87
CA GLY A 392 -30.00 19.57 -21.31
C GLY A 392 -29.01 18.48 -21.70
N PHE A 393 -28.55 17.67 -20.73
CA PHE A 393 -27.61 16.58 -20.95
C PHE A 393 -28.24 15.20 -20.83
N SER A 394 -27.70 14.29 -21.61
CA SER A 394 -27.87 12.85 -21.42
C SER A 394 -26.49 12.20 -21.24
N VAL A 395 -26.45 11.15 -20.45
CA VAL A 395 -25.24 10.38 -20.22
C VAL A 395 -25.42 8.93 -20.64
N ALA A 396 -24.36 8.31 -21.13
CA ALA A 396 -24.32 6.90 -21.43
C ALA A 396 -23.16 6.25 -20.70
N PHE A 397 -23.43 5.13 -20.00
CA PHE A 397 -22.41 4.32 -19.36
C PHE A 397 -21.90 3.29 -20.34
N LEU A 398 -20.59 3.31 -20.59
CA LEU A 398 -19.89 2.46 -21.56
C LEU A 398 -18.92 1.53 -20.82
N GLY A 399 -18.72 0.33 -21.37
CA GLY A 399 -17.80 -0.64 -20.75
C GLY A 399 -18.32 -1.18 -19.41
N GLY A 400 -17.42 -1.69 -18.59
CA GLY A 400 -17.75 -2.25 -17.27
C GLY A 400 -16.60 -3.03 -16.67
N PRO A 401 -16.80 -3.62 -15.48
CA PRO A 401 -18.01 -3.55 -14.66
C PRO A 401 -18.27 -2.16 -14.10
N LEU A 402 -19.56 -1.82 -13.92
CA LEU A 402 -20.01 -0.61 -13.23
C LEU A 402 -19.94 -0.85 -11.71
N ARG A 403 -19.33 0.08 -10.96
CA ARG A 403 -19.13 -0.05 -9.52
C ARG A 403 -19.81 1.06 -8.74
N ALA A 404 -20.37 0.72 -7.60
CA ALA A 404 -20.80 1.73 -6.65
C ALA A 404 -19.65 2.69 -6.29
N HIS A 405 -19.98 3.98 -6.21
CA HIS A 405 -19.11 5.12 -5.90
C HIS A 405 -18.13 5.55 -7.01
N ASP A 406 -18.11 4.90 -8.17
CA ASP A 406 -17.45 5.50 -9.33
C ASP A 406 -18.24 6.74 -9.73
N PHE A 407 -17.55 7.85 -10.01
CA PHE A 407 -18.19 9.12 -10.34
C PHE A 407 -17.44 9.90 -11.41
N TRP A 408 -18.17 10.83 -12.04
CA TRP A 408 -17.69 11.76 -13.05
C TRP A 408 -18.16 13.16 -12.69
N ILE A 409 -17.31 14.15 -12.93
CA ILE A 409 -17.65 15.58 -12.82
C ILE A 409 -17.72 16.17 -14.23
N ILE A 410 -18.83 16.79 -14.53
CA ILE A 410 -19.12 17.44 -15.82
C ILE A 410 -19.19 18.94 -15.55
N ALA A 411 -18.19 19.70 -15.95
CA ALA A 411 -18.26 21.16 -15.83
C ALA A 411 -19.01 21.76 -17.01
N ALA A 412 -20.17 22.36 -16.73
CA ALA A 412 -21.08 22.97 -17.69
C ALA A 412 -21.09 24.50 -17.54
N ARG A 413 -21.20 25.22 -18.64
CA ARG A 413 -21.15 26.68 -18.68
C ARG A 413 -22.24 27.24 -19.63
N PRO A 414 -23.06 28.21 -19.22
CA PRO A 414 -24.02 28.86 -20.10
C PRO A 414 -23.39 29.55 -21.32
N ALA A 415 -22.15 30.05 -21.16
CA ALA A 415 -21.42 30.71 -22.25
C ALA A 415 -20.96 29.74 -23.35
N THR A 416 -20.87 28.44 -23.06
CA THR A 416 -20.52 27.37 -24.02
C THR A 416 -21.46 26.19 -23.81
N PRO A 417 -22.76 26.31 -24.14
CA PRO A 417 -23.77 25.32 -23.81
C PRO A 417 -23.57 23.98 -24.54
N ASP A 418 -22.83 24.00 -25.63
CA ASP A 418 -22.51 22.88 -26.50
C ASP A 418 -21.13 22.24 -26.19
N GLN A 419 -20.53 22.58 -25.03
CA GLN A 419 -19.25 22.04 -24.60
C GLN A 419 -19.24 21.73 -23.11
N VAL A 420 -18.61 20.63 -22.72
CA VAL A 420 -18.32 20.30 -21.32
C VAL A 420 -16.83 20.09 -21.06
N VAL A 421 -16.41 20.29 -19.83
CA VAL A 421 -15.02 20.01 -19.42
C VAL A 421 -15.04 18.85 -18.41
N PRO A 422 -14.19 17.85 -18.61
CA PRO A 422 -13.20 17.64 -19.69
C PRO A 422 -13.83 17.19 -21.01
N TRP A 423 -13.31 17.66 -22.12
CA TRP A 423 -13.85 17.38 -23.48
C TRP A 423 -13.92 15.90 -23.84
N VAL A 424 -13.10 15.06 -23.19
CA VAL A 424 -13.14 13.61 -23.41
C VAL A 424 -14.49 12.98 -23.07
N LEU A 425 -15.31 13.64 -22.25
CA LEU A 425 -16.66 13.19 -21.92
C LEU A 425 -17.57 13.18 -23.16
N GLU A 426 -17.34 14.08 -24.13
CA GLU A 426 -18.13 14.16 -25.37
C GLU A 426 -17.66 13.15 -26.44
N ALA A 427 -16.45 12.64 -26.30
CA ALA A 427 -15.91 11.68 -27.25
C ALA A 427 -16.76 10.39 -27.28
N ALA A 428 -16.88 9.75 -28.46
CA ALA A 428 -17.63 8.51 -28.63
C ALA A 428 -17.18 7.36 -27.69
N GLY A 429 -15.93 7.41 -27.22
CA GLY A 429 -15.39 6.45 -26.27
C GLY A 429 -15.61 6.81 -24.80
N GLY A 430 -16.14 7.98 -24.50
CA GLY A 430 -16.34 8.48 -23.13
C GLY A 430 -15.07 8.67 -22.31
N ALA A 431 -15.22 9.18 -21.08
CA ALA A 431 -14.16 9.38 -20.12
C ALA A 431 -14.17 8.29 -19.02
N PRO A 432 -13.00 7.83 -18.53
CA PRO A 432 -12.95 7.02 -17.31
C PRO A 432 -13.42 7.84 -16.10
N GLY A 433 -13.80 7.16 -15.00
CA GLY A 433 -14.23 7.83 -13.78
C GLY A 433 -13.12 8.70 -13.16
N HIS A 434 -13.51 9.86 -12.59
CA HIS A 434 -12.62 10.71 -11.79
C HIS A 434 -12.29 10.09 -10.43
N GLY A 435 -13.15 9.23 -9.89
CA GLY A 435 -13.01 8.46 -8.65
C GLY A 435 -14.10 7.39 -8.56
N LEU A 436 -14.19 6.61 -7.51
CA LEU A 436 -13.31 6.48 -6.37
C LEU A 436 -12.15 5.52 -6.71
N LYS A 437 -10.90 5.96 -6.55
CA LYS A 437 -9.74 5.06 -6.72
C LYS A 437 -9.58 4.20 -5.48
N ARG A 438 -9.43 2.89 -5.67
CA ARG A 438 -9.26 1.90 -4.60
C ARG A 438 -8.07 1.01 -4.89
N TRP A 439 -7.34 0.64 -3.83
CA TRP A 439 -6.23 -0.30 -3.89
C TRP A 439 -6.48 -1.44 -2.92
N ARG A 440 -6.07 -2.65 -3.29
CA ARG A 440 -6.26 -3.86 -2.49
C ARG A 440 -5.01 -4.70 -2.48
N ALA A 441 -4.59 -5.18 -1.30
CA ALA A 441 -3.44 -6.07 -1.15
C ALA A 441 -3.70 -7.15 -0.09
N PRO A 442 -3.10 -8.36 -0.24
CA PRO A 442 -3.17 -9.39 0.78
C PRO A 442 -2.33 -9.01 1.99
N LEU A 443 -2.80 -9.36 3.19
CA LEU A 443 -2.04 -9.18 4.44
C LEU A 443 -1.57 -10.51 5.01
N GLY A 444 -2.40 -11.53 5.04
CA GLY A 444 -2.02 -12.81 5.61
C GLY A 444 -3.13 -13.84 5.56
N LEU A 445 -2.74 -15.09 5.73
CA LEU A 445 -3.65 -16.24 5.83
C LEU A 445 -3.83 -16.63 7.29
N ILE A 446 -5.07 -16.85 7.68
CA ILE A 446 -5.48 -17.26 9.03
C ILE A 446 -6.16 -18.60 8.96
N GLU A 447 -5.67 -19.57 9.70
CA GLU A 447 -6.40 -20.83 9.93
C GLU A 447 -7.16 -20.74 11.24
N TRP A 448 -8.48 -20.92 11.14
CA TRP A 448 -9.37 -21.08 12.29
C TRP A 448 -9.75 -22.53 12.45
N THR A 449 -9.61 -23.07 13.66
CA THR A 449 -9.97 -24.45 13.99
C THR A 449 -10.97 -24.45 15.14
N ASN A 450 -12.04 -25.22 15.01
CA ASN A 450 -13.03 -25.38 16.07
C ASN A 450 -13.00 -26.83 16.58
N THR A 451 -12.32 -27.06 17.72
CA THR A 451 -12.20 -28.38 18.33
C THR A 451 -13.06 -28.44 19.57
N GLY A 452 -14.13 -29.26 19.53
CA GLY A 452 -15.04 -29.44 20.66
C GLY A 452 -15.75 -28.15 21.11
N GLY A 453 -15.95 -27.18 20.21
CA GLY A 453 -16.55 -25.87 20.56
C GLY A 453 -15.55 -24.80 20.95
N VAL A 454 -14.26 -25.14 21.07
CA VAL A 454 -13.18 -24.18 21.30
C VAL A 454 -12.59 -23.75 19.97
N VAL A 455 -12.71 -22.47 19.67
CA VAL A 455 -12.16 -21.89 18.44
C VAL A 455 -10.78 -21.30 18.70
N THR A 456 -9.82 -21.72 17.91
CA THR A 456 -8.45 -21.20 17.92
C THR A 456 -8.08 -20.67 16.56
N GLY A 457 -7.27 -19.60 16.52
CA GLY A 457 -6.76 -19.01 15.29
C GLY A 457 -5.25 -18.95 15.29
N LYS A 458 -4.66 -19.12 14.13
CA LYS A 458 -3.23 -18.88 13.91
C LYS A 458 -3.00 -18.29 12.54
N ARG A 459 -2.02 -17.41 12.41
CA ARG A 459 -1.50 -16.97 11.12
C ARG A 459 -0.65 -18.11 10.54
N ILE A 460 -1.01 -18.60 9.36
CA ILE A 460 -0.23 -19.62 8.65
C ILE A 460 0.79 -18.97 7.72
N HIS A 461 0.45 -17.83 7.11
CA HIS A 461 1.39 -17.06 6.29
C HIS A 461 1.21 -15.55 6.47
N ASP A 462 2.33 -14.82 6.44
CA ASP A 462 2.37 -13.38 6.26
C ASP A 462 2.53 -13.10 4.75
N CYS A 463 1.52 -12.46 4.15
CA CYS A 463 1.50 -12.17 2.72
C CYS A 463 2.02 -10.76 2.38
N ARG A 464 2.45 -9.98 3.38
CA ARG A 464 3.03 -8.65 3.18
C ARG A 464 4.49 -8.79 2.78
N PRO A 465 4.95 -8.23 1.64
CA PRO A 465 6.38 -8.13 1.36
C PRO A 465 7.06 -7.18 2.38
N PRO A 466 7.94 -7.66 3.24
CA PRO A 466 8.75 -6.77 4.06
C PRO A 466 9.84 -6.15 3.20
N PHE A 467 10.14 -4.87 3.43
CA PHE A 467 11.30 -4.23 2.84
C PHE A 467 12.09 -3.46 3.91
N LEU A 468 13.41 -3.39 3.72
CA LEU A 468 14.26 -2.64 4.61
C LEU A 468 14.46 -1.21 4.07
N PRO A 469 14.40 -0.18 4.92
CA PRO A 469 14.86 1.15 4.55
C PRO A 469 16.30 1.11 4.03
N LEU A 470 16.64 1.99 3.08
CA LEU A 470 17.96 2.02 2.44
C LEU A 470 19.13 1.99 3.45
N THR A 471 18.97 2.64 4.59
CA THR A 471 19.95 2.65 5.69
C THR A 471 20.09 1.30 6.41
N ARG A 472 19.15 0.39 6.22
CA ARG A 472 19.16 -0.98 6.76
C ARG A 472 19.32 -2.04 5.68
N MET A 473 19.35 -1.64 4.40
CA MET A 473 19.68 -2.56 3.31
C MET A 473 21.16 -2.92 3.42
N ARG A 474 21.43 -3.93 4.23
CA ARG A 474 22.67 -4.69 4.16
C ARG A 474 22.35 -5.82 3.19
N GLY A 475 23.20 -6.02 2.16
CA GLY A 475 23.14 -7.25 1.37
C GLY A 475 23.18 -8.49 2.27
N CYS A 476 23.44 -9.69 1.75
CA CYS A 476 23.67 -10.89 2.57
C CYS A 476 24.87 -10.74 3.53
N CYS A 477 25.54 -9.57 3.51
CA CYS A 477 26.71 -9.24 4.31
C CYS A 477 26.32 -8.77 5.72
N SER A 478 26.86 -9.38 6.74
CA SER A 478 26.80 -8.84 8.11
C SER A 478 27.62 -7.57 8.24
N VAL A 479 28.78 -7.57 7.59
CA VAL A 479 29.71 -6.43 7.51
C VAL A 479 30.39 -6.40 6.14
N SER A 480 30.86 -5.21 5.72
CA SER A 480 31.57 -5.02 4.46
C SER A 480 32.96 -4.47 4.67
N VAL A 481 33.92 -4.92 3.85
CA VAL A 481 35.31 -4.47 3.85
C VAL A 481 35.61 -3.84 2.48
N GLY A 482 36.20 -2.65 2.50
CA GLY A 482 36.71 -1.95 1.31
C GLY A 482 38.18 -1.60 1.52
N ASP A 483 38.97 -1.50 0.44
CA ASP A 483 40.40 -1.17 0.53
C ASP A 483 40.68 0.33 0.79
N GLY A 484 39.63 1.15 0.92
CA GLY A 484 39.72 2.58 1.15
C GLY A 484 40.19 3.42 -0.04
N THR A 485 40.48 2.78 -1.18
CA THR A 485 40.99 3.42 -2.40
C THR A 485 40.05 3.17 -3.57
N HIS A 486 39.74 1.92 -3.87
CA HIS A 486 38.89 1.50 -5.00
C HIS A 486 37.49 1.13 -4.52
N SER A 487 37.34 0.81 -3.24
CA SER A 487 36.06 0.48 -2.63
C SER A 487 36.02 0.94 -1.17
N PHE A 488 34.80 1.25 -0.71
CA PHE A 488 34.58 1.76 0.64
C PHE A 488 33.60 0.85 1.38
N GLY A 489 34.09 0.15 2.40
CA GLY A 489 33.32 -0.70 3.30
C GLY A 489 33.19 -0.10 4.69
N GLN A 490 32.53 -0.84 5.59
CA GLN A 490 32.49 -0.50 7.03
C GLN A 490 33.85 -0.65 7.69
N PHE A 491 34.69 -1.52 7.17
CA PHE A 491 36.06 -1.80 7.62
C PHE A 491 37.02 -1.68 6.44
N THR A 492 38.30 -1.45 6.76
CA THR A 492 39.41 -1.50 5.78
C THR A 492 40.29 -2.74 5.97
N SER A 493 40.05 -3.52 7.05
CA SER A 493 40.72 -4.79 7.33
C SER A 493 39.69 -5.91 7.46
N ILE A 494 39.99 -7.05 6.85
CA ILE A 494 39.14 -8.26 6.90
C ILE A 494 39.19 -8.85 8.32
N ASN A 495 40.36 -8.87 8.96
CA ASN A 495 40.49 -9.34 10.34
C ASN A 495 39.68 -8.49 11.32
N ALA A 496 39.69 -7.17 11.17
CA ALA A 496 38.86 -6.28 11.98
C ALA A 496 37.35 -6.51 11.75
N ALA A 497 36.96 -6.77 10.53
CA ALA A 497 35.57 -7.09 10.19
C ALA A 497 35.13 -8.43 10.81
N ILE A 498 35.96 -9.47 10.71
CA ILE A 498 35.71 -10.77 11.34
C ILE A 498 35.58 -10.63 12.87
N ALA A 499 36.48 -9.88 13.50
CA ALA A 499 36.47 -9.65 14.96
C ALA A 499 35.23 -8.88 15.44
N SER A 500 34.54 -8.13 14.56
CA SER A 500 33.32 -7.38 14.88
C SER A 500 32.06 -8.23 14.81
N LEU A 501 32.12 -9.44 14.27
CA LEU A 501 30.97 -10.32 14.14
C LEU A 501 30.51 -10.84 15.52
N PRO A 502 29.20 -11.07 15.69
CA PRO A 502 28.69 -11.69 16.91
C PRO A 502 29.16 -13.15 17.03
N ALA A 503 29.12 -13.71 18.24
CA ALA A 503 29.47 -15.11 18.49
C ALA A 503 28.62 -16.13 17.70
N SER A 504 27.46 -15.71 17.18
CA SER A 504 26.62 -16.49 16.26
C SER A 504 27.16 -16.57 14.84
N GLY A 505 28.26 -15.85 14.53
CA GLY A 505 28.83 -15.79 13.19
C GLY A 505 28.22 -14.70 12.31
N GLY A 506 28.52 -14.77 11.02
CA GLY A 506 28.02 -13.83 10.02
C GLY A 506 28.81 -13.85 8.72
N THR A 507 28.41 -12.99 7.79
CA THR A 507 29.02 -12.88 6.46
C THR A 507 29.84 -11.60 6.36
N VAL A 508 31.13 -11.72 6.05
CA VAL A 508 32.04 -10.62 5.69
C VAL A 508 32.08 -10.50 4.18
N CYS A 509 31.58 -9.40 3.64
CA CYS A 509 31.67 -9.12 2.22
C CYS A 509 32.89 -8.27 1.89
N VAL A 510 33.79 -8.85 1.13
CA VAL A 510 35.04 -8.22 0.69
C VAL A 510 34.78 -7.57 -0.69
N LEU A 511 34.72 -6.24 -0.71
CA LEU A 511 34.51 -5.45 -1.93
C LEU A 511 35.73 -5.53 -2.87
N PRO A 512 35.63 -5.14 -4.15
CA PRO A 512 36.76 -5.08 -5.05
C PRO A 512 37.89 -4.21 -4.49
N GLY A 513 39.13 -4.75 -4.47
CA GLY A 513 40.29 -4.07 -3.93
C GLY A 513 41.42 -5.05 -3.64
N VAL A 514 42.54 -4.54 -3.10
CA VAL A 514 43.70 -5.32 -2.71
C VAL A 514 43.92 -5.18 -1.20
N TYR A 515 43.90 -6.32 -0.51
CA TYR A 515 44.00 -6.40 0.94
C TYR A 515 45.30 -7.13 1.28
N GLU A 516 46.34 -6.36 1.68
CA GLU A 516 47.66 -6.91 2.08
C GLU A 516 47.61 -7.30 3.55
N GLU A 517 46.95 -8.41 3.86
CA GLU A 517 46.86 -8.94 5.22
C GLU A 517 46.81 -10.47 5.25
N ALA A 518 47.31 -11.07 6.34
CA ALA A 518 47.09 -12.47 6.63
C ALA A 518 45.80 -12.62 7.42
N VAL A 519 44.78 -13.17 6.80
CA VAL A 519 43.48 -13.35 7.43
C VAL A 519 43.51 -14.56 8.34
N ALA A 520 43.19 -14.35 9.63
CA ALA A 520 43.12 -15.38 10.64
C ALA A 520 41.68 -15.65 11.08
N ILE A 521 41.22 -16.90 10.90
CA ILE A 521 39.93 -17.37 11.40
C ILE A 521 40.23 -18.42 12.48
N ASP A 522 40.22 -17.98 13.74
CA ASP A 522 40.66 -18.80 14.87
C ASP A 522 39.57 -18.88 15.95
N GLY A 523 39.14 -20.09 16.30
CA GLY A 523 38.14 -20.35 17.34
C GLY A 523 36.73 -19.87 17.01
N LEU A 524 36.42 -19.64 15.72
CA LEU A 524 35.17 -19.03 15.25
C LEU A 524 34.21 -20.07 14.66
N LYS A 525 32.93 -19.66 14.54
CA LYS A 525 31.85 -20.50 13.98
C LYS A 525 30.96 -19.70 13.06
N HIS A 526 30.43 -20.37 12.03
CA HIS A 526 29.43 -19.82 11.13
C HIS A 526 29.91 -18.53 10.43
N ILE A 527 31.12 -18.53 9.90
CA ILE A 527 31.73 -17.39 9.20
C ILE A 527 31.73 -17.64 7.70
N VAL A 528 31.20 -16.71 6.95
CA VAL A 528 31.31 -16.66 5.50
C VAL A 528 32.14 -15.44 5.11
N VAL A 529 33.22 -15.65 4.37
CA VAL A 529 34.00 -14.57 3.73
C VAL A 529 33.73 -14.63 2.25
N HIS A 530 32.94 -13.69 1.75
CA HIS A 530 32.47 -13.64 0.38
C HIS A 530 33.05 -12.43 -0.36
N GLY A 531 33.62 -12.66 -1.55
CA GLY A 531 34.21 -11.62 -2.41
C GLY A 531 33.41 -11.32 -3.66
N CYS A 532 33.87 -10.37 -4.46
CA CYS A 532 33.36 -10.02 -5.77
C CYS A 532 34.15 -10.69 -6.91
N GLY A 533 34.48 -11.97 -6.72
CA GLY A 533 35.37 -12.72 -7.60
C GLY A 533 36.84 -12.31 -7.47
N PRO A 534 37.69 -12.55 -8.49
CA PRO A 534 39.13 -12.26 -8.46
C PRO A 534 39.51 -10.80 -8.20
N ARG A 535 38.54 -9.88 -8.25
CA ARG A 535 38.76 -8.46 -7.95
C ARG A 535 38.87 -8.15 -6.47
N SER A 536 38.36 -9.02 -5.60
CA SER A 536 38.53 -8.94 -4.14
C SER A 536 39.79 -9.77 -3.75
N ARG A 537 40.96 -9.14 -3.81
CA ARG A 537 42.26 -9.83 -3.68
C ARG A 537 42.80 -9.73 -2.26
N ILE A 538 42.98 -10.88 -1.62
CA ILE A 538 43.66 -11.00 -0.36
C ILE A 538 45.10 -11.47 -0.68
N VAL A 539 46.09 -10.68 -0.32
CA VAL A 539 47.49 -10.92 -0.61
C VAL A 539 48.24 -11.14 0.70
N ALA A 540 48.88 -12.28 0.82
CA ALA A 540 49.71 -12.55 2.00
C ALA A 540 50.85 -11.53 2.09
N PRO A 541 51.14 -10.95 3.29
CA PRO A 541 52.26 -10.03 3.47
C PRO A 541 53.59 -10.70 3.15
N THR A 542 54.45 -10.03 2.39
CA THR A 542 55.78 -10.51 1.99
C THR A 542 56.90 -10.07 2.94
N SER A 543 56.60 -9.17 3.88
CA SER A 543 57.56 -8.60 4.83
C SER A 543 57.55 -9.36 6.15
N GLY A 544 58.63 -10.08 6.45
CA GLY A 544 58.83 -10.77 7.71
C GLY A 544 59.74 -11.99 7.61
N ALA A 545 60.30 -12.43 8.73
CA ALA A 545 61.18 -13.63 8.82
C ALA A 545 60.40 -14.95 8.64
N THR A 546 59.04 -14.89 8.71
CA THR A 546 58.16 -16.07 8.61
C THR A 546 57.11 -15.81 7.55
N ALA A 547 57.06 -16.66 6.55
CA ALA A 547 56.01 -16.61 5.54
C ALA A 547 54.64 -16.97 6.18
N LEU A 548 53.64 -16.12 5.95
CA LEU A 548 52.25 -16.31 6.44
C LEU A 548 51.34 -16.72 5.29
N PRO A 549 50.33 -17.58 5.53
CA PRO A 549 49.27 -17.82 4.55
C PRO A 549 48.41 -16.57 4.33
N ALA A 550 47.79 -16.46 3.15
CA ALA A 550 46.81 -15.41 2.92
C ALA A 550 45.57 -15.62 3.79
N VAL A 551 45.17 -16.88 3.99
CA VAL A 551 44.08 -17.23 4.92
C VAL A 551 44.50 -18.44 5.74
N LYS A 552 44.43 -18.33 7.08
CA LYS A 552 44.60 -19.44 8.04
C LYS A 552 43.31 -19.70 8.78
N ILE A 553 42.87 -20.97 8.81
CA ILE A 553 41.69 -21.43 9.55
C ILE A 553 42.12 -22.41 10.62
N GLU A 554 41.84 -22.09 11.88
CA GLU A 554 42.31 -22.82 13.04
C GLU A 554 41.19 -22.93 14.09
N ARG A 555 41.01 -24.10 14.71
CA ARG A 555 40.01 -24.34 15.77
C ARG A 555 38.60 -23.86 15.45
N SER A 556 38.23 -23.83 14.17
CA SER A 556 37.01 -23.18 13.67
C SER A 556 36.06 -24.19 13.02
N ARG A 557 34.77 -23.82 12.95
CA ARG A 557 33.74 -24.70 12.42
C ARG A 557 32.73 -23.94 11.56
N ASP A 558 32.25 -24.58 10.46
CA ASP A 558 31.32 -24.03 9.51
C ASP A 558 31.80 -22.69 8.93
N ILE A 559 32.93 -22.79 8.22
CA ILE A 559 33.62 -21.65 7.61
C ILE A 559 33.52 -21.78 6.09
N THR A 560 33.14 -20.72 5.43
CA THR A 560 33.09 -20.65 3.95
C THR A 560 33.95 -19.50 3.45
N LEU A 561 34.86 -19.80 2.51
CA LEU A 561 35.57 -18.81 1.69
C LEU A 561 35.11 -18.95 0.27
N GLU A 562 34.52 -17.90 -0.28
CA GLU A 562 33.95 -17.96 -1.64
C GLU A 562 34.17 -16.70 -2.46
N SER A 563 34.33 -16.88 -3.77
CA SER A 563 34.42 -15.80 -4.75
C SER A 563 35.53 -14.77 -4.46
N LEU A 564 36.72 -15.22 -4.04
CA LEU A 564 37.88 -14.40 -3.68
C LEU A 564 39.05 -14.62 -4.65
N GLY A 565 39.90 -13.63 -4.77
CA GLY A 565 41.27 -13.77 -5.25
C GLY A 565 42.22 -13.93 -4.05
N LEU A 566 42.86 -15.08 -3.92
CA LEU A 566 43.79 -15.38 -2.81
C LEU A 566 45.19 -15.53 -3.38
N GLU A 567 46.14 -14.77 -2.85
CA GLU A 567 47.51 -14.74 -3.36
C GLU A 567 48.54 -14.83 -2.22
N GLY A 568 49.49 -15.68 -2.39
CA GLY A 568 50.55 -15.89 -1.37
C GLY A 568 51.74 -16.71 -1.85
N GLY A 569 52.67 -16.96 -0.97
CA GLY A 569 53.91 -17.75 -1.09
C GLY A 569 55.00 -17.16 -0.22
N PRO A 570 55.98 -17.92 0.28
CA PRO A 570 56.25 -19.36 0.13
C PRO A 570 55.47 -20.27 1.08
N ALA A 571 54.57 -19.73 1.94
CA ALA A 571 53.63 -20.54 2.71
C ALA A 571 52.44 -20.97 1.84
N ALA A 572 51.61 -21.93 2.30
CA ALA A 572 50.36 -22.25 1.66
C ALA A 572 49.46 -20.99 1.58
N VAL A 573 48.79 -20.75 0.43
CA VAL A 573 47.90 -19.59 0.29
C VAL A 573 46.71 -19.73 1.23
N VAL A 574 46.12 -20.93 1.27
CA VAL A 574 45.08 -21.29 2.25
C VAL A 574 45.57 -22.45 3.10
N HIS A 575 45.55 -22.28 4.43
CA HIS A 575 45.98 -23.25 5.39
C HIS A 575 44.88 -23.58 6.40
N ILE A 576 44.43 -24.84 6.43
CA ILE A 576 43.40 -25.34 7.34
C ILE A 576 44.02 -26.34 8.30
N GLU A 577 43.99 -26.05 9.60
CA GLU A 577 44.54 -26.90 10.66
C GLU A 577 43.58 -28.03 11.09
N GLU A 578 44.15 -29.08 11.68
CA GLU A 578 43.48 -30.32 12.10
C GLU A 578 42.32 -30.13 13.10
N SER A 579 42.30 -29.02 13.81
CA SER A 579 41.23 -28.67 14.77
C SER A 579 40.02 -28.00 14.13
N SER A 580 40.01 -27.87 12.81
CA SER A 580 38.92 -27.20 12.07
C SER A 580 38.06 -28.22 11.29
N ARG A 581 36.74 -27.96 11.17
CA ARG A 581 35.79 -28.83 10.45
C ARG A 581 34.65 -28.06 9.80
N ASP A 582 33.95 -28.73 8.88
CA ASP A 582 32.88 -28.12 8.09
C ASP A 582 33.39 -26.88 7.33
N VAL A 583 34.52 -26.98 6.61
CA VAL A 583 35.13 -25.87 5.88
C VAL A 583 34.90 -25.98 4.39
N ARG A 584 34.43 -24.91 3.76
CA ARG A 584 34.14 -24.83 2.32
C ARG A 584 35.00 -23.77 1.65
N ILE A 585 35.75 -24.15 0.60
CA ILE A 585 36.56 -23.27 -0.24
C ILE A 585 36.02 -23.35 -1.65
N LEU A 586 35.23 -22.32 -2.06
CA LEU A 586 34.37 -22.37 -3.24
C LEU A 586 34.64 -21.20 -4.17
N ASP A 587 34.71 -21.49 -5.49
CA ASP A 587 34.72 -20.45 -6.54
C ASP A 587 35.83 -19.40 -6.40
N ASN A 588 37.00 -19.76 -5.83
CA ASN A 588 38.12 -18.84 -5.61
C ASN A 588 39.15 -18.94 -6.73
N LEU A 589 39.88 -17.86 -6.95
CA LEU A 589 41.13 -17.84 -7.70
C LEU A 589 42.29 -17.88 -6.69
N ILE A 590 42.97 -19.00 -6.56
CA ILE A 590 44.12 -19.21 -5.64
C ILE A 590 45.40 -19.13 -6.43
N GLN A 591 46.23 -18.13 -6.17
CA GLN A 591 47.51 -17.91 -6.84
C GLN A 591 48.68 -18.07 -5.88
N MET A 592 49.53 -19.03 -6.16
CA MET A 592 50.79 -19.22 -5.42
C MET A 592 51.95 -18.65 -6.20
N ARG A 593 52.77 -17.79 -5.60
CA ARG A 593 54.04 -17.31 -6.16
C ARG A 593 55.17 -18.19 -5.69
N ASP A 594 55.95 -18.66 -6.60
CA ASP A 594 57.21 -19.30 -6.33
C ASP A 594 58.28 -18.19 -6.27
N GLU A 595 58.73 -17.82 -5.07
CA GLU A 595 59.74 -16.78 -4.87
C GLU A 595 61.14 -17.40 -4.76
N ASP A 596 62.09 -16.76 -5.43
CA ASP A 596 63.49 -17.15 -5.60
C ASP A 596 64.12 -17.70 -4.33
N GLY A 597 64.57 -18.94 -4.36
CA GLY A 597 65.48 -19.55 -3.37
C GLY A 597 64.90 -19.80 -1.96
N LYS A 598 63.64 -19.52 -1.75
CA LYS A 598 62.91 -19.85 -0.54
C LYS A 598 61.88 -20.92 -0.84
N THR A 599 62.34 -22.09 -1.14
CA THR A 599 61.46 -23.25 -1.41
C THR A 599 60.69 -23.61 -0.15
N GLY A 600 59.51 -23.00 -0.01
CA GLY A 600 58.49 -23.51 0.88
C GLY A 600 57.97 -24.82 0.28
N ILE A 601 57.99 -25.86 1.09
CA ILE A 601 57.45 -27.18 0.77
C ILE A 601 55.92 -27.21 0.78
N TRP A 602 55.25 -26.04 0.71
CA TRP A 602 53.83 -25.91 0.87
C TRP A 602 53.08 -25.93 -0.45
N PRO A 603 51.90 -26.59 -0.54
CA PRO A 603 50.99 -26.47 -1.67
C PRO A 603 50.24 -25.13 -1.64
N ALA A 604 49.56 -24.79 -2.69
CA ALA A 604 48.70 -23.60 -2.71
C ALA A 604 47.57 -23.68 -1.67
N LEU A 605 46.98 -24.86 -1.48
CA LEU A 605 46.01 -25.14 -0.42
C LEU A 605 46.47 -26.37 0.39
N PHE A 606 46.62 -26.21 1.69
CA PHE A 606 46.93 -27.28 2.63
C PHE A 606 45.81 -27.45 3.65
N THR A 607 45.35 -28.69 3.85
CA THR A 607 44.33 -29.00 4.86
C THR A 607 44.67 -30.20 5.70
N ARG A 608 44.42 -30.08 7.01
CA ARG A 608 44.29 -31.15 8.00
C ARG A 608 42.92 -31.21 8.64
N GLY A 609 42.01 -30.33 8.21
CA GLY A 609 40.63 -30.25 8.72
C GLY A 609 39.77 -31.43 8.30
N ASP A 610 38.69 -31.66 9.06
CA ASP A 610 37.66 -32.66 8.77
C ASP A 610 36.48 -32.01 8.05
N ASP A 611 35.73 -32.78 7.23
CA ASP A 611 34.58 -32.32 6.49
C ASP A 611 34.89 -31.07 5.62
N VAL A 612 35.96 -31.14 4.82
CA VAL A 612 36.42 -30.01 3.98
C VAL A 612 35.99 -30.21 2.55
N GLU A 613 35.25 -29.23 2.01
CA GLU A 613 34.82 -29.15 0.61
C GLU A 613 35.70 -28.13 -0.14
N ILE A 614 36.34 -28.56 -1.24
CA ILE A 614 37.17 -27.71 -2.11
C ILE A 614 36.62 -27.85 -3.52
N ALA A 615 35.77 -26.90 -3.93
CA ALA A 615 35.04 -27.04 -5.22
C ALA A 615 35.13 -25.77 -6.07
N ARG A 616 35.23 -25.96 -7.38
CA ARG A 616 35.19 -24.90 -8.40
C ARG A 616 36.26 -23.81 -8.24
N ASN A 617 37.38 -24.11 -7.58
CA ASN A 617 38.49 -23.18 -7.47
C ASN A 617 39.42 -23.29 -8.68
N LEU A 618 39.97 -22.15 -9.11
CA LEU A 618 41.07 -22.10 -10.05
C LEU A 618 42.38 -21.89 -9.31
N ILE A 619 43.24 -22.91 -9.31
CA ILE A 619 44.54 -22.85 -8.62
C ILE A 619 45.63 -22.64 -9.65
N LEU A 620 46.37 -21.55 -9.51
CA LEU A 620 47.47 -21.17 -10.39
C LEU A 620 48.77 -21.12 -9.57
N ILE A 621 49.76 -21.88 -10.00
CA ILE A 621 51.15 -21.80 -9.49
C ILE A 621 51.94 -21.05 -10.53
N ARG A 622 52.46 -19.87 -10.17
CA ARG A 622 53.25 -19.03 -11.09
C ARG A 622 54.69 -19.13 -10.70
N PRO A 623 55.57 -19.64 -11.58
CA PRO A 623 57.01 -19.59 -11.36
C PRO A 623 57.49 -18.13 -11.32
N ASP A 624 58.52 -17.85 -10.53
CA ASP A 624 59.17 -16.54 -10.51
C ASP A 624 59.68 -16.22 -11.92
N PRO A 625 59.25 -15.08 -12.51
CA PRO A 625 59.74 -14.68 -13.83
C PRO A 625 61.26 -14.39 -13.86
N LYS A 626 61.91 -14.29 -12.68
CA LYS A 626 63.34 -14.12 -12.52
C LYS A 626 64.12 -15.44 -12.32
N ALA A 627 63.39 -16.54 -12.07
CA ALA A 627 64.04 -17.84 -11.96
C ALA A 627 64.58 -18.23 -13.34
N GLU A 628 65.87 -18.41 -13.44
CA GLU A 628 66.48 -19.04 -14.61
C GLU A 628 65.84 -20.42 -14.80
N VAL A 629 65.32 -20.66 -15.99
CA VAL A 629 64.60 -21.89 -16.35
C VAL A 629 65.51 -23.07 -16.19
N HIS A 630 65.53 -23.66 -15.03
CA HIS A 630 66.04 -25.02 -14.83
C HIS A 630 64.92 -25.99 -15.16
N GLN A 631 64.89 -26.41 -16.44
CA GLN A 631 63.81 -27.19 -17.02
C GLN A 631 63.48 -28.51 -16.34
N ASP A 632 64.36 -29.04 -15.48
CA ASP A 632 64.21 -30.41 -14.97
C ASP A 632 64.15 -30.58 -13.47
N ILE A 633 64.27 -29.53 -12.68
CA ILE A 633 64.44 -29.64 -11.22
C ILE A 633 63.29 -28.95 -10.44
N ALA A 634 62.62 -27.97 -11.05
CA ALA A 634 61.57 -27.19 -10.40
C ALA A 634 60.33 -28.01 -9.95
N LEU A 635 60.12 -29.16 -10.57
CA LEU A 635 59.03 -30.08 -10.15
C LEU A 635 59.45 -31.06 -9.04
N ALA A 636 60.74 -31.25 -8.77
CA ALA A 636 61.20 -32.24 -7.81
C ALA A 636 61.35 -31.72 -6.35
N ASP A 637 61.69 -30.42 -6.20
CA ASP A 637 62.09 -29.90 -4.89
C ASP A 637 61.24 -28.75 -4.31
N GLY A 638 60.31 -28.21 -5.02
CA GLY A 638 59.63 -26.99 -4.58
C GLY A 638 58.12 -27.10 -4.32
N ALA A 639 57.31 -26.95 -5.32
CA ALA A 639 55.87 -26.91 -5.16
C ALA A 639 55.30 -28.33 -5.08
N ARG A 640 54.65 -28.69 -3.96
CA ARG A 640 53.96 -29.97 -3.78
C ARG A 640 52.57 -30.02 -4.46
N GLY A 641 52.38 -29.25 -5.52
CA GLY A 641 51.13 -29.21 -6.26
C GLY A 641 50.08 -28.23 -5.72
N GLY A 642 48.89 -28.28 -6.28
CA GLY A 642 47.82 -27.34 -5.95
C GLY A 642 47.19 -27.56 -4.57
N ILE A 643 46.88 -28.81 -4.23
CA ILE A 643 46.21 -29.18 -2.99
C ILE A 643 46.96 -30.31 -2.31
N GLN A 644 47.19 -30.23 -1.01
CA GLN A 644 47.68 -31.30 -0.20
C GLN A 644 46.79 -31.54 1.02
N ILE A 645 46.38 -32.79 1.18
CA ILE A 645 45.60 -33.26 2.34
C ILE A 645 46.58 -33.89 3.32
N GLY A 646 46.68 -33.37 4.56
CA GLY A 646 47.54 -33.87 5.60
C GLY A 646 47.02 -35.15 6.25
N GLY A 647 47.91 -35.88 6.97
CA GLY A 647 47.48 -37.08 7.72
C GLY A 647 46.54 -36.70 8.86
N GLY A 648 45.49 -37.50 9.06
CA GLY A 648 44.47 -37.30 10.09
C GLY A 648 43.19 -36.63 9.61
N SER A 649 43.16 -36.09 8.38
CA SER A 649 41.93 -35.52 7.81
C SER A 649 40.88 -36.61 7.48
N GLU A 650 39.63 -36.33 7.81
CA GLU A 650 38.48 -37.17 7.44
C GLU A 650 37.54 -36.41 6.51
N ARG A 651 36.99 -37.08 5.50
CA ARG A 651 35.96 -36.56 4.59
C ARG A 651 36.34 -35.24 3.88
N VAL A 652 37.40 -35.26 3.10
CA VAL A 652 37.81 -34.15 2.23
C VAL A 652 37.27 -34.43 0.82
N LEU A 653 36.46 -33.51 0.27
CA LEU A 653 35.82 -33.57 -1.03
C LEU A 653 36.38 -32.54 -2.01
#